data_aadfd7408b1144b383453c665aa71947
#
_entry.id   aadfd7408b1144b383453c665aa71947
#
_cell.length_a   1.000
_cell.length_b   1.000
_cell.length_c   1.000
_cell.angle_alpha   90.00
_cell.angle_beta   90.00
_cell.angle_gamma   90.00
#
_symmetry.space_group_name_H-M   'P 1'
#
loop_
_entity.id
_entity.type
_entity.pdbx_description
1 polymer ?
#
loop_
_entity_poly.entity_id
_entity_poly.type
_entity_poly.pdbx_seq_one_letter_code
_entity_poly.pdbx_strand_id
1 'polypeptide(L)'
;MSIQELSTEQEVEMITCVIDGFEVTVPKGTLVIRAAEKLGIQIPRFCDHPLLEPAGACRQCLVDIEINGRAFPKPQASCTIPVEKGMVVKTQLTSPVADKAQKGIMELLLINHPLDCPVCDKGGECPLQNQAMSNGRSESRFEGEKRVFEKPIAISSQVLLDRERCVLCARCTRFSEQIAGDPFITLNERGALQQVGIYEDEPFDSYYSGNTVQICPVGALTGTSYRFRARPFDLISTNSACEHCASGCAMRTDVRRGKTLRRLAGEDSEVNEEWNCDKGRWAFKYEVAKNRITKPLIRDENGQLQEASWPEALAAAAAGLKDAKVGVLVGGRVTVEDAYGYSKFARVALSTNNIDFRARTHSREELDFLASTPTTATYKDIDKADHVVLINFEPEDESPIVFLRIYKQFKKRAIKVSSIASFTSRSTQKLKAKLIKTAAGAEVAAINSITGLSEKSVVLVGERAAETPGALSAVAKLINTSGAKLGWIPRRAGEVGALAAGAVPDLLPGNRPIDNASARVDIATVWGSDSLPTTTGMSTLEIINSDLEAVVVGGVDPMDISPDAKVKLAKKFIVSFEIRQSDITEIAQVVFPVATVVEKSGSFMDWQGKVRKFEAAVEQSLNRSDVRILSMLADEIGKPINLPTVKAARNEFESIGNWDGQIAAMKTAIPLEVKSVKADEAILSSWRNLLDKGSLQDGEENLAGTARQSVVVISQSRASSLSVKESDLVRVSNDYGAVTLPCVIEDIDDSSVHLPRNSLGSQLFRNLGVVSNSIVKVAKA
;
A
#
# COMPACT_ATOMS: atom_id res chain seq x y z
N MET A 1 -38.18 20.62 24.75
CA MET A 1 -38.47 20.81 23.31
C MET A 1 -37.68 19.78 22.58
N SER A 2 -38.34 18.80 22.01
CA SER A 2 -37.77 17.65 21.31
C SER A 2 -37.20 18.08 19.95
N ILE A 3 -35.93 17.85 19.74
CA ILE A 3 -35.27 18.00 18.44
C ILE A 3 -35.60 16.69 17.66
N GLN A 4 -36.48 16.80 16.68
CA GLN A 4 -36.66 15.76 15.67
C GLN A 4 -35.42 15.69 14.80
N GLU A 5 -34.66 14.61 14.90
CA GLU A 5 -33.65 14.22 13.93
C GLU A 5 -34.36 13.87 12.62
N LEU A 6 -34.21 14.74 11.64
CA LEU A 6 -34.52 14.44 10.25
C LEU A 6 -33.37 13.62 9.67
N SER A 7 -33.46 12.31 9.84
CA SER A 7 -32.67 11.37 9.01
C SER A 7 -33.41 11.23 7.67
N THR A 8 -32.96 11.93 6.66
CA THR A 8 -33.32 11.63 5.28
C THR A 8 -32.52 10.42 4.80
N GLU A 9 -32.83 9.24 5.33
CA GLU A 9 -32.59 7.98 4.61
C GLU A 9 -33.59 8.00 3.45
N GLN A 10 -33.10 8.19 2.23
CA GLN A 10 -33.92 7.94 1.05
C GLN A 10 -34.36 6.48 1.14
N GLU A 11 -35.67 6.24 1.33
CA GLU A 11 -36.27 4.91 1.25
C GLU A 11 -35.88 4.30 -0.10
N VAL A 12 -35.04 3.28 -0.07
CA VAL A 12 -34.62 2.57 -1.29
C VAL A 12 -35.83 1.79 -1.76
N GLU A 13 -36.36 2.16 -2.93
CA GLU A 13 -37.47 1.44 -3.55
C GLU A 13 -37.09 -0.04 -3.74
N MET A 14 -37.83 -0.92 -3.09
CA MET A 14 -37.64 -2.37 -3.16
C MET A 14 -38.51 -2.99 -4.24
N ILE A 15 -37.96 -3.89 -5.05
CA ILE A 15 -38.63 -4.57 -6.15
C ILE A 15 -38.60 -6.06 -5.89
N THR A 16 -39.76 -6.72 -6.03
CA THR A 16 -39.91 -8.17 -5.93
C THR A 16 -40.06 -8.79 -7.33
N CYS A 17 -39.30 -9.83 -7.58
CA CYS A 17 -39.39 -10.67 -8.78
C CYS A 17 -39.36 -12.15 -8.41
N VAL A 18 -39.60 -13.01 -9.38
CA VAL A 18 -39.55 -14.47 -9.21
C VAL A 18 -38.41 -15.03 -10.06
N ILE A 19 -37.54 -15.83 -9.46
CA ILE A 19 -36.42 -16.51 -10.17
C ILE A 19 -36.52 -18.01 -9.88
N ASP A 20 -36.71 -18.81 -10.92
CA ASP A 20 -36.89 -20.28 -10.85
C ASP A 20 -37.99 -20.70 -9.85
N GLY A 21 -39.04 -19.90 -9.73
CA GLY A 21 -40.18 -20.14 -8.82
C GLY A 21 -40.01 -19.58 -7.41
N PHE A 22 -38.86 -18.98 -7.07
CA PHE A 22 -38.59 -18.36 -5.78
C PHE A 22 -38.74 -16.84 -5.84
N GLU A 23 -39.46 -16.26 -4.89
CA GLU A 23 -39.55 -14.81 -4.76
C GLU A 23 -38.29 -14.22 -4.14
N VAL A 24 -37.82 -13.09 -4.69
CA VAL A 24 -36.72 -12.32 -4.14
C VAL A 24 -37.03 -10.83 -4.21
N THR A 25 -36.81 -10.14 -3.09
CA THR A 25 -36.97 -8.69 -2.99
C THR A 25 -35.60 -8.04 -2.91
N VAL A 26 -35.33 -7.09 -3.80
CA VAL A 26 -34.03 -6.42 -3.96
C VAL A 26 -34.23 -4.92 -4.20
N PRO A 27 -33.22 -4.08 -3.91
CA PRO A 27 -33.24 -2.67 -4.27
C PRO A 27 -33.45 -2.47 -5.77
N LYS A 28 -34.19 -1.43 -6.16
CA LYS A 28 -34.36 -1.02 -7.56
C LYS A 28 -33.00 -0.82 -8.23
N GLY A 29 -32.85 -1.29 -9.47
CA GLY A 29 -31.60 -1.25 -10.22
C GLY A 29 -30.69 -2.46 -9.99
N THR A 30 -31.04 -3.37 -9.07
CA THR A 30 -30.32 -4.64 -8.91
C THR A 30 -30.43 -5.49 -10.17
N LEU A 31 -29.29 -5.98 -10.68
CA LEU A 31 -29.27 -6.86 -11.85
C LEU A 31 -29.82 -8.24 -11.53
N VAL A 32 -30.47 -8.88 -12.51
CA VAL A 32 -31.02 -10.22 -12.38
C VAL A 32 -30.02 -11.23 -11.84
N ILE A 33 -28.77 -11.17 -12.31
CA ILE A 33 -27.70 -12.06 -11.84
C ILE A 33 -27.40 -11.88 -10.35
N ARG A 34 -27.49 -10.65 -9.81
CA ARG A 34 -27.27 -10.37 -8.37
C ARG A 34 -28.48 -10.82 -7.53
N ALA A 35 -29.67 -10.70 -8.08
CA ALA A 35 -30.90 -11.21 -7.42
C ALA A 35 -30.87 -12.74 -7.33
N ALA A 36 -30.39 -13.43 -8.39
CA ALA A 36 -30.22 -14.88 -8.39
C ALA A 36 -29.17 -15.33 -7.35
N GLU A 37 -28.05 -14.61 -7.21
CA GLU A 37 -27.02 -14.90 -6.19
C GLU A 37 -27.57 -14.84 -4.76
N LYS A 38 -28.49 -13.91 -4.46
CA LYS A 38 -29.14 -13.86 -3.15
C LYS A 38 -29.99 -15.12 -2.82
N LEU A 39 -30.46 -15.80 -3.84
CA LEU A 39 -31.18 -17.08 -3.70
C LEU A 39 -30.24 -18.29 -3.73
N GLY A 40 -28.91 -18.08 -3.85
CA GLY A 40 -27.95 -19.16 -4.04
C GLY A 40 -27.94 -19.78 -5.44
N ILE A 41 -28.66 -19.19 -6.40
CA ILE A 41 -28.71 -19.66 -7.78
C ILE A 41 -27.53 -19.10 -8.56
N GLN A 42 -26.65 -19.99 -8.99
CA GLN A 42 -25.47 -19.62 -9.78
C GLN A 42 -25.79 -19.64 -11.28
N ILE A 43 -25.72 -18.46 -11.91
CA ILE A 43 -25.81 -18.30 -13.36
C ILE A 43 -24.39 -18.23 -13.92
N PRO A 44 -24.01 -19.06 -14.92
CA PRO A 44 -22.65 -19.08 -15.47
C PRO A 44 -22.29 -17.76 -16.15
N ARG A 45 -21.03 -17.31 -16.00
CA ARG A 45 -20.57 -16.01 -16.51
C ARG A 45 -19.06 -15.90 -16.61
N PHE A 46 -18.58 -15.03 -17.51
CA PHE A 46 -17.16 -14.67 -17.60
C PHE A 46 -16.92 -13.17 -17.55
N CYS A 47 -17.74 -12.36 -18.24
CA CYS A 47 -17.52 -10.91 -18.30
C CYS A 47 -18.03 -10.15 -17.06
N ASP A 48 -18.99 -10.71 -16.35
CA ASP A 48 -19.57 -10.07 -15.17
C ASP A 48 -18.59 -10.07 -13.98
N HIS A 49 -18.52 -8.95 -13.28
CA HIS A 49 -17.79 -8.78 -12.04
C HIS A 49 -18.47 -7.71 -11.18
N PRO A 50 -18.65 -7.94 -9.84
CA PRO A 50 -19.43 -7.03 -8.99
C PRO A 50 -18.92 -5.59 -8.96
N LEU A 51 -17.61 -5.40 -9.12
CA LEU A 51 -16.95 -4.11 -9.03
C LEU A 51 -16.71 -3.43 -10.39
N LEU A 52 -17.15 -4.04 -11.51
CA LEU A 52 -17.06 -3.46 -12.85
C LEU A 52 -18.46 -3.18 -13.41
N GLU A 53 -18.56 -2.15 -14.24
CA GLU A 53 -19.81 -1.86 -14.94
C GLU A 53 -20.24 -3.04 -15.83
N PRO A 54 -21.55 -3.30 -15.96
CA PRO A 54 -22.06 -4.36 -16.82
C PRO A 54 -21.62 -4.23 -18.28
N ALA A 55 -21.18 -5.32 -18.89
CA ALA A 55 -20.71 -5.31 -20.29
C ALA A 55 -21.54 -6.23 -21.23
N GLY A 56 -22.09 -7.33 -20.73
CA GLY A 56 -22.82 -8.30 -21.56
C GLY A 56 -21.99 -8.95 -22.67
N ALA A 57 -20.64 -8.93 -22.57
CA ALA A 57 -19.72 -9.32 -23.66
C ALA A 57 -19.69 -10.82 -23.91
N CYS A 58 -19.60 -11.67 -22.87
CA CYS A 58 -19.43 -13.12 -23.04
C CYS A 58 -20.71 -13.87 -23.38
N ARG A 59 -21.89 -13.30 -23.08
CA ARG A 59 -23.23 -13.89 -23.30
C ARG A 59 -23.49 -15.21 -22.59
N GLN A 60 -22.63 -15.66 -21.68
CA GLN A 60 -22.78 -16.95 -20.98
C GLN A 60 -23.95 -16.95 -19.98
N CYS A 61 -24.34 -15.78 -19.48
CA CYS A 61 -25.38 -15.63 -18.45
C CYS A 61 -26.80 -15.46 -19.00
N LEU A 62 -27.09 -16.07 -20.16
CA LEU A 62 -28.41 -15.97 -20.79
C LEU A 62 -29.49 -16.72 -19.97
N VAL A 63 -30.60 -16.05 -19.74
CA VAL A 63 -31.79 -16.57 -19.02
C VAL A 63 -33.06 -16.18 -19.76
N ASP A 64 -34.15 -16.92 -19.57
CA ASP A 64 -35.47 -16.53 -20.06
C ASP A 64 -36.12 -15.53 -19.09
N ILE A 65 -36.68 -14.48 -19.65
CA ILE A 65 -37.36 -13.42 -18.89
C ILE A 65 -38.79 -13.20 -19.42
N GLU A 66 -39.70 -13.08 -18.50
CA GLU A 66 -41.07 -12.69 -18.74
C GLU A 66 -41.42 -11.51 -17.82
N ILE A 67 -42.10 -10.48 -18.33
CA ILE A 67 -42.54 -9.32 -17.54
C ILE A 67 -44.05 -9.16 -17.77
N ASN A 68 -44.83 -9.25 -16.69
CA ASN A 68 -46.29 -9.12 -16.70
C ASN A 68 -46.98 -10.03 -17.74
N GLY A 69 -46.54 -11.29 -17.84
CA GLY A 69 -47.10 -12.29 -18.77
C GLY A 69 -46.60 -12.17 -20.22
N ARG A 70 -45.65 -11.28 -20.50
CA ARG A 70 -45.03 -11.14 -21.83
C ARG A 70 -43.58 -11.65 -21.80
N ALA A 71 -43.33 -12.77 -22.47
CA ALA A 71 -42.02 -13.33 -22.58
C ALA A 71 -41.15 -12.55 -23.60
N PHE A 72 -39.85 -12.41 -23.33
CA PHE A 72 -38.90 -11.93 -24.32
C PHE A 72 -38.72 -12.99 -25.41
N PRO A 73 -38.63 -12.59 -26.69
CA PRO A 73 -38.54 -13.53 -27.80
C PRO A 73 -37.20 -14.32 -27.86
N LYS A 74 -36.19 -13.87 -27.11
CA LYS A 74 -34.87 -14.51 -27.04
C LYS A 74 -34.33 -14.42 -25.60
N PRO A 75 -33.52 -15.39 -25.15
CA PRO A 75 -32.85 -15.33 -23.87
C PRO A 75 -32.05 -14.02 -23.68
N GLN A 76 -32.05 -13.48 -22.49
CA GLN A 76 -31.49 -12.19 -22.13
C GLN A 76 -30.25 -12.38 -21.22
N ALA A 77 -29.30 -11.43 -21.29
CA ALA A 77 -28.11 -11.46 -20.44
C ALA A 77 -28.44 -10.95 -19.02
N SER A 78 -28.53 -11.83 -18.06
CA SER A 78 -28.88 -11.53 -16.66
C SER A 78 -27.93 -10.51 -15.98
N CYS A 79 -26.69 -10.38 -16.47
CA CYS A 79 -25.70 -9.44 -15.95
C CYS A 79 -25.88 -7.99 -16.43
N THR A 80 -26.87 -7.71 -17.30
CA THR A 80 -27.10 -6.34 -17.83
C THR A 80 -28.52 -5.85 -17.63
N ILE A 81 -29.43 -6.71 -17.18
CA ILE A 81 -30.84 -6.36 -17.03
C ILE A 81 -31.17 -6.16 -15.55
N PRO A 82 -31.64 -4.98 -15.15
CA PRO A 82 -32.14 -4.75 -13.81
C PRO A 82 -33.45 -5.50 -13.57
N VAL A 83 -33.72 -5.85 -12.32
CA VAL A 83 -34.97 -6.45 -11.88
C VAL A 83 -36.11 -5.44 -11.99
N GLU A 84 -37.27 -5.90 -12.51
CA GLU A 84 -38.51 -5.12 -12.62
C GLU A 84 -39.67 -5.81 -11.88
N LYS A 85 -40.66 -5.03 -11.49
CA LYS A 85 -41.86 -5.53 -10.82
C LYS A 85 -42.66 -6.45 -11.77
N GLY A 86 -43.03 -7.63 -11.28
CA GLY A 86 -43.74 -8.64 -12.09
C GLY A 86 -42.88 -9.40 -13.05
N MET A 87 -41.52 -9.29 -12.90
CA MET A 87 -40.55 -10.07 -13.66
C MET A 87 -40.51 -11.51 -13.16
N VAL A 88 -40.55 -12.45 -14.09
CA VAL A 88 -40.31 -13.88 -13.87
C VAL A 88 -39.10 -14.30 -14.68
N VAL A 89 -38.08 -14.83 -14.01
CA VAL A 89 -36.85 -15.29 -14.61
C VAL A 89 -36.73 -16.80 -14.48
N LYS A 90 -36.37 -17.46 -15.57
CA LYS A 90 -36.06 -18.89 -15.60
C LYS A 90 -34.62 -19.08 -16.03
N THR A 91 -33.80 -19.64 -15.13
CA THR A 91 -32.40 -19.92 -15.41
C THR A 91 -32.23 -21.27 -16.12
N GLN A 92 -30.96 -21.73 -16.29
CA GLN A 92 -30.67 -23.06 -16.82
C GLN A 92 -31.29 -24.21 -15.98
N LEU A 93 -31.70 -23.93 -14.76
CA LEU A 93 -32.31 -24.95 -13.88
C LEU A 93 -33.78 -25.26 -14.24
N THR A 94 -34.48 -24.26 -14.77
CA THR A 94 -35.94 -24.39 -15.04
C THR A 94 -36.32 -24.09 -16.49
N SER A 95 -35.39 -23.55 -17.32
CA SER A 95 -35.63 -23.29 -18.74
C SER A 95 -34.72 -24.12 -19.65
N PRO A 96 -35.29 -25.06 -20.44
CA PRO A 96 -34.51 -25.75 -21.48
C PRO A 96 -33.93 -24.82 -22.56
N VAL A 97 -34.56 -23.66 -22.78
CA VAL A 97 -34.09 -22.65 -23.75
C VAL A 97 -32.85 -21.96 -23.21
N ALA A 98 -32.85 -21.55 -21.94
CA ALA A 98 -31.69 -20.95 -21.29
C ALA A 98 -30.53 -21.94 -21.20
N ASP A 99 -30.77 -23.20 -20.82
CA ASP A 99 -29.75 -24.25 -20.77
C ASP A 99 -29.12 -24.49 -22.15
N LYS A 100 -29.96 -24.62 -23.20
CA LYS A 100 -29.47 -24.79 -24.57
C LYS A 100 -28.65 -23.59 -25.04
N ALA A 101 -29.10 -22.37 -24.72
CA ALA A 101 -28.38 -21.16 -25.08
C ALA A 101 -26.99 -21.08 -24.38
N GLN A 102 -26.94 -21.34 -23.07
CA GLN A 102 -25.67 -21.35 -22.31
C GLN A 102 -24.70 -22.42 -22.81
N LYS A 103 -25.18 -23.64 -23.10
CA LYS A 103 -24.38 -24.71 -23.73
C LYS A 103 -23.84 -24.31 -25.10
N GLY A 104 -24.65 -23.61 -25.92
CA GLY A 104 -24.21 -23.07 -27.21
C GLY A 104 -23.12 -22.00 -27.09
N ILE A 105 -23.27 -21.08 -26.14
CA ILE A 105 -22.24 -20.06 -25.88
C ILE A 105 -20.94 -20.72 -25.37
N MET A 106 -21.03 -21.69 -24.45
CA MET A 106 -19.86 -22.44 -23.98
C MET A 106 -19.12 -23.12 -25.15
N GLU A 107 -19.86 -23.73 -26.06
CA GLU A 107 -19.28 -24.33 -27.28
C GLU A 107 -18.55 -23.28 -28.12
N LEU A 108 -19.12 -22.10 -28.34
CA LEU A 108 -18.47 -20.99 -29.07
C LEU A 108 -17.19 -20.52 -28.38
N LEU A 109 -17.16 -20.43 -27.06
CA LEU A 109 -15.97 -20.06 -26.29
C LEU A 109 -14.86 -21.12 -26.39
N LEU A 110 -15.22 -22.40 -26.54
CA LEU A 110 -14.27 -23.51 -26.59
C LEU A 110 -13.75 -23.80 -27.99
N ILE A 111 -14.43 -23.37 -29.06
CA ILE A 111 -14.04 -23.68 -30.46
C ILE A 111 -12.57 -23.37 -30.71
N ASN A 112 -12.10 -22.17 -30.37
CA ASN A 112 -10.72 -21.76 -30.58
C ASN A 112 -9.86 -21.81 -29.31
N HIS A 113 -10.43 -22.18 -28.15
CA HIS A 113 -9.65 -22.29 -26.93
C HIS A 113 -8.64 -23.42 -27.01
N PRO A 114 -7.31 -23.20 -26.78
CA PRO A 114 -6.30 -24.21 -26.94
C PRO A 114 -6.40 -25.32 -25.88
N LEU A 115 -5.89 -26.50 -26.18
CA LEU A 115 -5.81 -27.63 -25.24
C LEU A 115 -4.62 -27.49 -24.27
N ASP A 116 -4.40 -26.30 -23.77
CA ASP A 116 -3.25 -25.90 -22.95
C ASP A 116 -3.41 -26.18 -21.45
N CYS A 117 -4.52 -26.76 -20.99
CA CYS A 117 -4.77 -26.95 -19.55
C CYS A 117 -3.59 -27.56 -18.77
N PRO A 118 -2.86 -28.56 -19.29
CA PRO A 118 -1.69 -29.13 -18.61
C PRO A 118 -0.54 -28.14 -18.41
N VAL A 119 -0.42 -27.12 -19.26
CA VAL A 119 0.65 -26.09 -19.23
C VAL A 119 0.12 -24.68 -18.89
N CYS A 120 -1.17 -24.54 -18.58
CA CYS A 120 -1.80 -23.28 -18.25
C CYS A 120 -1.76 -23.02 -16.75
N ASP A 121 -1.25 -21.87 -16.31
CA ASP A 121 -1.15 -21.51 -14.87
C ASP A 121 -2.51 -21.41 -14.17
N LYS A 122 -3.61 -21.20 -14.92
CA LYS A 122 -4.97 -21.18 -14.37
C LYS A 122 -5.58 -22.58 -14.22
N GLY A 123 -4.91 -23.63 -14.71
CA GLY A 123 -5.39 -25.02 -14.62
C GLY A 123 -5.59 -25.45 -13.18
N GLY A 124 -6.80 -25.93 -12.83
CA GLY A 124 -7.22 -26.31 -11.49
C GLY A 124 -7.94 -25.20 -10.69
N GLU A 125 -7.87 -23.94 -11.14
CA GLU A 125 -8.65 -22.82 -10.58
C GLU A 125 -9.34 -22.00 -11.70
N CYS A 126 -9.59 -22.62 -12.85
CA CYS A 126 -10.08 -21.96 -14.05
C CYS A 126 -11.62 -21.95 -14.12
N PRO A 127 -12.28 -20.77 -14.07
CA PRO A 127 -13.71 -20.68 -14.27
C PRO A 127 -14.22 -21.31 -15.59
N LEU A 128 -13.40 -21.25 -16.67
CA LEU A 128 -13.78 -21.88 -17.94
C LEU A 128 -13.83 -23.41 -17.82
N GLN A 129 -12.86 -24.05 -17.14
CA GLN A 129 -12.91 -25.49 -16.88
C GLN A 129 -14.16 -25.86 -16.07
N ASN A 130 -14.39 -25.15 -14.95
CA ASN A 130 -15.51 -25.45 -14.06
C ASN A 130 -16.86 -25.28 -14.77
N GLN A 131 -17.05 -24.19 -15.52
CA GLN A 131 -18.29 -23.92 -16.23
C GLN A 131 -18.46 -24.81 -17.47
N ALA A 132 -17.39 -25.23 -18.15
CA ALA A 132 -17.47 -26.20 -19.22
C ALA A 132 -17.96 -27.56 -18.72
N MET A 133 -17.53 -27.97 -17.50
CA MET A 133 -17.99 -29.21 -16.86
C MET A 133 -19.45 -29.12 -16.40
N SER A 134 -19.86 -28.00 -15.79
CA SER A 134 -21.21 -27.87 -15.23
C SER A 134 -22.29 -27.42 -16.22
N ASN A 135 -21.94 -26.62 -17.22
CA ASN A 135 -22.87 -25.99 -18.16
C ASN A 135 -22.49 -26.19 -19.63
N GLY A 136 -21.52 -27.04 -19.94
CA GLY A 136 -21.09 -27.35 -21.30
C GLY A 136 -21.63 -28.65 -21.83
N ARG A 137 -21.10 -29.07 -22.98
CA ARG A 137 -21.32 -30.41 -23.56
C ARG A 137 -20.13 -31.28 -23.19
N SER A 138 -20.37 -32.60 -23.09
CA SER A 138 -19.32 -33.60 -22.85
C SER A 138 -18.41 -33.81 -24.07
N GLU A 139 -18.90 -33.53 -25.28
CA GLU A 139 -18.20 -33.75 -26.53
C GLU A 139 -18.13 -32.51 -27.40
N SER A 140 -17.05 -32.33 -28.13
CA SER A 140 -16.88 -31.25 -29.11
C SER A 140 -17.44 -31.70 -30.46
N ARG A 141 -18.19 -30.84 -31.14
CA ARG A 141 -18.66 -31.03 -32.51
C ARG A 141 -17.80 -30.30 -33.54
N PHE A 142 -16.73 -29.61 -33.06
CA PHE A 142 -15.85 -28.84 -33.91
C PHE A 142 -14.76 -29.73 -34.52
N GLU A 143 -14.74 -29.82 -35.83
CA GLU A 143 -13.80 -30.64 -36.62
C GLU A 143 -12.70 -29.80 -37.29
N GLY A 144 -12.75 -28.45 -37.17
CA GLY A 144 -11.80 -27.55 -37.79
C GLY A 144 -10.52 -27.32 -36.96
N GLU A 145 -9.57 -26.62 -37.56
CA GLU A 145 -8.35 -26.23 -36.91
C GLU A 145 -8.61 -25.01 -35.99
N LYS A 146 -8.02 -25.05 -34.78
CA LYS A 146 -8.08 -23.91 -33.83
C LYS A 146 -7.14 -22.81 -34.33
N ARG A 147 -7.52 -21.54 -34.05
CA ARG A 147 -6.67 -20.39 -34.35
C ARG A 147 -5.40 -20.44 -33.52
N VAL A 148 -4.29 -20.05 -34.14
CA VAL A 148 -2.99 -19.95 -33.51
C VAL A 148 -2.52 -18.51 -33.57
N PHE A 149 -2.01 -18.01 -32.46
CA PHE A 149 -1.42 -16.68 -32.32
C PHE A 149 -0.03 -16.78 -31.68
N GLU A 150 0.79 -15.78 -31.89
CA GLU A 150 2.04 -15.64 -31.16
C GLU A 150 1.79 -15.56 -29.64
N LYS A 151 2.56 -16.34 -28.88
CA LYS A 151 2.45 -16.39 -27.41
C LYS A 151 3.78 -16.76 -26.75
N PRO A 152 4.10 -16.16 -25.59
CA PRO A 152 3.37 -15.07 -24.94
C PRO A 152 3.73 -13.71 -25.53
N ILE A 153 2.80 -12.74 -25.44
CA ILE A 153 3.07 -11.35 -25.70
C ILE A 153 3.35 -10.68 -24.36
N ALA A 154 4.45 -9.94 -24.24
CA ALA A 154 4.76 -9.17 -23.04
C ALA A 154 3.91 -7.89 -23.01
N ILE A 155 2.97 -7.80 -22.07
CA ILE A 155 2.31 -6.53 -21.72
C ILE A 155 3.30 -5.63 -20.98
N SER A 156 4.08 -6.24 -20.10
CA SER A 156 5.20 -5.64 -19.37
C SER A 156 6.19 -6.75 -19.00
N SER A 157 7.30 -6.41 -18.34
CA SER A 157 8.23 -7.41 -17.79
C SER A 157 7.55 -8.37 -16.79
N GLN A 158 6.44 -7.95 -16.17
CA GLN A 158 5.72 -8.72 -15.15
C GLN A 158 4.45 -9.38 -15.63
N VAL A 159 3.79 -8.90 -16.67
CA VAL A 159 2.51 -9.42 -17.17
C VAL A 159 2.65 -9.93 -18.59
N LEU A 160 2.28 -11.20 -18.81
CA LEU A 160 2.30 -11.87 -20.09
C LEU A 160 0.88 -12.19 -20.56
N LEU A 161 0.63 -12.11 -21.85
CA LEU A 161 -0.64 -12.40 -22.51
C LEU A 161 -0.51 -13.56 -23.51
N ASP A 162 -1.29 -14.62 -23.29
CA ASP A 162 -1.51 -15.70 -24.25
C ASP A 162 -2.88 -15.48 -24.92
N ARG A 163 -2.90 -14.85 -26.09
CA ARG A 163 -4.14 -14.45 -26.80
C ARG A 163 -5.07 -15.62 -27.10
N GLU A 164 -4.53 -16.79 -27.41
CA GLU A 164 -5.32 -17.98 -27.73
C GLU A 164 -6.23 -18.42 -26.59
N ARG A 165 -5.82 -18.18 -25.34
CA ARG A 165 -6.59 -18.53 -24.14
C ARG A 165 -7.67 -17.51 -23.79
N CYS A 166 -7.66 -16.34 -24.44
CA CYS A 166 -8.56 -15.25 -24.14
C CYS A 166 -9.98 -15.56 -24.62
N VAL A 167 -10.98 -15.38 -23.71
CA VAL A 167 -12.41 -15.52 -24.00
C VAL A 167 -13.08 -14.17 -24.27
N LEU A 168 -12.32 -13.11 -24.51
CA LEU A 168 -12.78 -11.75 -24.82
C LEU A 168 -13.84 -11.20 -23.85
N CYS A 169 -13.69 -11.49 -22.57
CA CYS A 169 -14.63 -11.05 -21.54
C CYS A 169 -14.48 -9.58 -21.15
N ALA A 170 -13.43 -8.92 -21.62
CA ALA A 170 -13.12 -7.52 -21.35
C ALA A 170 -13.03 -7.12 -19.85
N ARG A 171 -12.79 -8.07 -18.92
CA ARG A 171 -12.58 -7.71 -17.51
C ARG A 171 -11.30 -6.89 -17.33
N CYS A 172 -10.20 -7.28 -17.99
CA CYS A 172 -8.91 -6.60 -17.88
C CYS A 172 -8.95 -5.16 -18.42
N THR A 173 -9.57 -4.95 -19.58
CA THR A 173 -9.67 -3.62 -20.20
C THR A 173 -10.57 -2.70 -19.38
N ARG A 174 -11.71 -3.20 -18.88
CA ARG A 174 -12.59 -2.44 -17.97
C ARG A 174 -11.92 -2.14 -16.63
N PHE A 175 -11.17 -3.08 -16.07
CA PHE A 175 -10.41 -2.83 -14.84
C PHE A 175 -9.39 -1.70 -15.05
N SER A 176 -8.58 -1.78 -16.11
CA SER A 176 -7.54 -0.77 -16.37
C SER A 176 -8.13 0.64 -16.54
N GLU A 177 -9.29 0.75 -17.20
CA GLU A 177 -9.97 2.03 -17.42
C GLU A 177 -10.80 2.50 -16.22
N GLN A 178 -11.69 1.63 -15.69
CA GLN A 178 -12.71 2.03 -14.71
C GLN A 178 -12.15 2.14 -13.29
N ILE A 179 -11.24 1.24 -12.92
CA ILE A 179 -10.70 1.12 -11.56
C ILE A 179 -9.32 1.79 -11.44
N ALA A 180 -8.37 1.43 -12.31
CA ALA A 180 -7.01 1.95 -12.24
C ALA A 180 -6.85 3.35 -12.87
N GLY A 181 -7.70 3.69 -13.84
CA GLY A 181 -7.52 4.90 -14.63
C GLY A 181 -6.29 4.86 -15.55
N ASP A 182 -5.81 3.66 -15.88
CA ASP A 182 -4.63 3.37 -16.69
C ASP A 182 -5.03 2.43 -17.84
N PRO A 183 -5.50 2.92 -18.98
CA PRO A 183 -5.95 2.08 -20.08
C PRO A 183 -4.77 1.45 -20.86
N PHE A 184 -3.84 0.78 -20.18
CA PHE A 184 -2.65 0.15 -20.77
C PHE A 184 -2.95 -1.12 -21.58
N ILE A 185 -4.18 -1.64 -21.48
CA ILE A 185 -4.64 -2.83 -22.19
C ILE A 185 -6.02 -2.56 -22.78
N THR A 186 -6.21 -2.88 -24.05
CA THR A 186 -7.40 -2.50 -24.80
C THR A 186 -7.91 -3.64 -25.68
N LEU A 187 -9.06 -3.42 -26.31
CA LEU A 187 -9.60 -4.31 -27.36
C LEU A 187 -9.22 -3.74 -28.72
N ASN A 188 -8.39 -4.48 -29.45
CA ASN A 188 -7.98 -4.18 -30.81
C ASN A 188 -8.87 -4.93 -31.79
N GLU A 189 -9.05 -4.41 -33.00
CA GLU A 189 -9.85 -5.01 -34.07
C GLU A 189 -11.37 -5.11 -33.71
N ARG A 190 -12.12 -5.79 -34.54
CA ARG A 190 -13.57 -6.01 -34.34
C ARG A 190 -14.04 -7.33 -34.94
N GLY A 191 -15.20 -7.78 -34.50
CA GLY A 191 -15.82 -9.02 -34.97
C GLY A 191 -14.97 -10.25 -34.67
N ALA A 192 -14.78 -11.11 -35.65
CA ALA A 192 -14.02 -12.34 -35.50
C ALA A 192 -12.50 -12.12 -35.29
N LEU A 193 -11.99 -10.94 -35.62
CA LEU A 193 -10.59 -10.56 -35.46
C LEU A 193 -10.30 -9.85 -34.13
N GLN A 194 -11.34 -9.52 -33.37
CA GLN A 194 -11.17 -8.79 -32.08
C GLN A 194 -10.23 -9.54 -31.14
N GLN A 195 -9.30 -8.80 -30.54
CA GLN A 195 -8.30 -9.31 -29.63
C GLN A 195 -8.03 -8.32 -28.50
N VAL A 196 -7.54 -8.84 -27.37
CA VAL A 196 -6.93 -8.02 -26.33
C VAL A 196 -5.48 -7.74 -26.72
N GLY A 197 -5.03 -6.51 -26.54
CA GLY A 197 -3.68 -6.09 -26.88
C GLY A 197 -3.26 -4.80 -26.17
N ILE A 198 -2.09 -4.32 -26.54
CA ILE A 198 -1.50 -3.05 -26.11
C ILE A 198 -1.27 -2.19 -27.36
N TYR A 199 -1.05 -0.88 -27.15
CA TYR A 199 -0.48 0.00 -28.16
C TYR A 199 1.03 -0.15 -28.12
N GLU A 200 1.66 -0.42 -29.26
CA GLU A 200 3.11 -0.69 -29.35
C GLU A 200 3.95 0.55 -29.03
N ASP A 201 3.43 1.74 -29.36
CA ASP A 201 4.12 3.02 -29.21
C ASP A 201 3.92 3.70 -27.84
N GLU A 202 3.06 3.15 -26.97
CA GLU A 202 2.83 3.69 -25.64
C GLU A 202 3.58 2.89 -24.57
N PRO A 203 4.42 3.53 -23.75
CA PRO A 203 5.11 2.84 -22.66
C PRO A 203 4.12 2.32 -21.63
N PHE A 204 4.42 1.13 -21.11
CA PHE A 204 3.65 0.59 -20.00
C PHE A 204 3.80 1.49 -18.75
N ASP A 205 2.68 1.94 -18.20
CA ASP A 205 2.68 2.75 -17.00
C ASP A 205 1.41 2.49 -16.16
N SER A 206 1.46 1.49 -15.28
CA SER A 206 0.42 1.23 -14.29
C SER A 206 1.02 0.60 -13.04
N TYR A 207 0.50 1.00 -11.88
CA TYR A 207 0.82 0.37 -10.60
C TYR A 207 -0.18 -0.69 -10.16
N TYR A 208 -1.14 -1.05 -11.04
CA TYR A 208 -2.25 -1.95 -10.71
C TYR A 208 -2.38 -3.13 -11.67
N SER A 209 -1.42 -3.33 -12.53
CA SER A 209 -1.47 -4.30 -13.64
C SER A 209 -1.72 -5.74 -13.18
N GLY A 210 -1.24 -6.11 -12.00
CA GLY A 210 -1.42 -7.44 -11.44
C GLY A 210 -2.87 -7.83 -11.14
N ASN A 211 -3.76 -6.86 -10.98
CA ASN A 211 -5.18 -7.15 -10.84
C ASN A 211 -5.78 -7.72 -12.12
N THR A 212 -5.24 -7.37 -13.31
CA THR A 212 -5.69 -7.96 -14.57
C THR A 212 -5.39 -9.46 -14.64
N VAL A 213 -4.29 -9.91 -14.03
CA VAL A 213 -3.95 -11.33 -13.89
C VAL A 213 -4.94 -12.04 -12.95
N GLN A 214 -5.26 -11.43 -11.81
CA GLN A 214 -6.19 -12.00 -10.83
C GLN A 214 -7.62 -12.09 -11.37
N ILE A 215 -8.11 -11.00 -11.97
CA ILE A 215 -9.49 -10.89 -12.48
C ILE A 215 -9.73 -11.69 -13.76
N CYS A 216 -8.67 -12.06 -14.49
CA CYS A 216 -8.78 -12.85 -15.72
C CYS A 216 -9.38 -14.22 -15.40
N PRO A 217 -10.54 -14.60 -16.01
CA PRO A 217 -11.21 -15.85 -15.70
C PRO A 217 -10.53 -17.07 -16.33
N VAL A 218 -9.51 -16.86 -17.16
CA VAL A 218 -8.74 -17.89 -17.85
C VAL A 218 -7.24 -17.62 -17.72
N GLY A 219 -6.41 -18.51 -18.23
CA GLY A 219 -4.95 -18.37 -18.23
C GLY A 219 -4.40 -17.49 -19.36
N ALA A 220 -5.18 -16.51 -19.85
CA ALA A 220 -4.72 -15.59 -20.88
C ALA A 220 -3.71 -14.56 -20.32
N LEU A 221 -4.00 -13.97 -19.17
CA LEU A 221 -3.06 -13.07 -18.47
C LEU A 221 -2.40 -13.84 -17.33
N THR A 222 -1.07 -13.80 -17.27
CA THR A 222 -0.25 -14.52 -16.30
C THR A 222 0.88 -13.63 -15.78
N GLY A 223 1.29 -13.83 -14.52
CA GLY A 223 2.45 -13.14 -13.94
C GLY A 223 3.74 -13.89 -14.21
N THR A 224 4.76 -13.22 -14.72
CA THR A 224 6.07 -13.81 -15.07
C THR A 224 6.69 -14.57 -13.89
N SER A 225 6.63 -14.01 -12.68
CA SER A 225 7.25 -14.62 -11.49
C SER A 225 6.59 -15.91 -11.03
N TYR A 226 5.30 -16.14 -11.36
CA TYR A 226 4.55 -17.35 -10.99
C TYR A 226 4.47 -18.38 -12.11
N ARG A 227 4.62 -17.97 -13.37
CA ARG A 227 4.41 -18.84 -14.55
C ARG A 227 5.17 -20.17 -14.43
N PHE A 228 4.46 -21.30 -14.55
CA PHE A 228 4.97 -22.68 -14.47
C PHE A 228 5.60 -23.09 -13.13
N ARG A 229 5.24 -22.43 -12.00
CA ARG A 229 5.84 -22.72 -10.69
C ARG A 229 5.07 -23.73 -9.86
N ALA A 230 3.75 -23.73 -9.91
CA ALA A 230 2.89 -24.60 -9.10
C ALA A 230 1.50 -24.78 -9.69
N ARG A 231 0.78 -25.77 -9.17
CA ARG A 231 -0.66 -25.94 -9.35
C ARG A 231 -1.40 -25.49 -8.09
N PRO A 232 -2.68 -25.07 -8.18
CA PRO A 232 -3.43 -24.63 -7.01
C PRO A 232 -3.47 -25.63 -5.86
N PHE A 233 -3.55 -26.94 -6.18
CA PHE A 233 -3.55 -28.01 -5.15
C PHE A 233 -2.18 -28.25 -4.49
N ASP A 234 -1.10 -27.69 -5.02
CA ASP A 234 0.24 -27.71 -4.41
C ASP A 234 0.45 -26.55 -3.42
N LEU A 235 -0.47 -25.59 -3.36
CA LEU A 235 -0.32 -24.37 -2.64
C LEU A 235 -1.00 -24.44 -1.27
N ILE A 236 -0.33 -23.92 -0.26
CA ILE A 236 -0.93 -23.56 1.01
C ILE A 236 -1.27 -22.07 0.96
N SER A 237 -2.55 -21.76 1.07
CA SER A 237 -3.08 -20.40 1.01
C SER A 237 -3.35 -19.87 2.41
N THR A 238 -2.75 -18.73 2.76
CA THR A 238 -2.92 -18.09 4.07
C THR A 238 -3.41 -16.66 3.90
N ASN A 239 -4.43 -16.27 4.66
CA ASN A 239 -4.86 -14.88 4.75
C ASN A 239 -3.76 -14.06 5.43
N SER A 240 -3.37 -12.97 4.81
CA SER A 240 -2.26 -12.14 5.25
C SER A 240 -2.57 -10.64 5.11
N ALA A 241 -1.65 -9.81 5.54
CA ALA A 241 -1.69 -8.36 5.42
C ALA A 241 -0.54 -7.86 4.56
N CYS A 242 -0.73 -6.76 3.84
CA CYS A 242 0.33 -6.11 3.09
C CYS A 242 1.25 -5.31 4.01
N GLU A 243 2.56 -5.52 3.90
CA GLU A 243 3.59 -4.88 4.72
C GLU A 243 4.20 -3.62 4.12
N HIS A 244 3.74 -3.18 2.94
CA HIS A 244 4.44 -2.14 2.18
C HIS A 244 4.02 -0.72 2.51
N CYS A 245 2.74 -0.48 2.74
CA CYS A 245 2.25 0.88 3.05
C CYS A 245 1.06 0.86 4.02
N ALA A 246 0.71 2.03 4.54
CA ALA A 246 -0.37 2.21 5.52
C ALA A 246 -1.80 2.06 4.96
N SER A 247 -1.97 1.67 3.68
CA SER A 247 -3.31 1.41 3.12
C SER A 247 -4.10 0.31 3.84
N GLY A 248 -3.42 -0.69 4.45
CA GLY A 248 -4.07 -1.76 5.22
C GLY A 248 -4.71 -2.86 4.38
N CYS A 249 -4.17 -3.18 3.20
CA CYS A 249 -4.74 -4.18 2.28
C CYS A 249 -4.83 -5.58 2.89
N ALA A 250 -5.99 -6.23 2.71
CA ALA A 250 -6.13 -7.67 2.86
C ALA A 250 -5.37 -8.36 1.72
N MET A 251 -4.65 -9.42 2.06
CA MET A 251 -3.88 -10.21 1.10
C MET A 251 -4.14 -11.70 1.31
N ARG A 252 -3.90 -12.48 0.26
CA ARG A 252 -3.73 -13.93 0.34
C ARG A 252 -2.33 -14.26 -0.15
N THR A 253 -1.58 -14.99 0.67
CA THR A 253 -0.24 -15.46 0.34
C THR A 253 -0.28 -16.96 0.07
N ASP A 254 0.18 -17.36 -1.11
CA ASP A 254 0.24 -18.76 -1.55
C ASP A 254 1.69 -19.26 -1.49
N VAL A 255 1.91 -20.27 -0.67
CA VAL A 255 3.22 -20.85 -0.34
C VAL A 255 3.31 -22.28 -0.84
N ARG A 256 4.48 -22.69 -1.32
CA ARG A 256 4.84 -24.08 -1.62
C ARG A 256 6.23 -24.39 -1.08
N ARG A 257 6.36 -25.44 -0.30
CA ARG A 257 7.63 -25.91 0.27
C ARG A 257 8.40 -24.79 1.00
N GLY A 258 7.69 -24.02 1.83
CA GLY A 258 8.28 -22.93 2.62
C GLY A 258 8.69 -21.67 1.81
N LYS A 259 8.25 -21.54 0.57
CA LYS A 259 8.54 -20.34 -0.26
C LYS A 259 7.26 -19.71 -0.77
N THR A 260 7.16 -18.40 -0.66
CA THR A 260 6.08 -17.62 -1.29
C THR A 260 6.23 -17.70 -2.82
N LEU A 261 5.16 -18.11 -3.49
CA LEU A 261 5.11 -18.19 -4.94
C LEU A 261 4.28 -17.09 -5.57
N ARG A 262 3.17 -16.71 -4.92
CA ARG A 262 2.34 -15.59 -5.35
C ARG A 262 1.60 -14.95 -4.19
N ARG A 263 1.23 -13.69 -4.37
CA ARG A 263 0.31 -12.95 -3.52
C ARG A 263 -0.86 -12.46 -4.34
N LEU A 264 -2.05 -12.52 -3.78
CA LEU A 264 -3.29 -12.04 -4.38
C LEU A 264 -3.94 -11.03 -3.45
N ALA A 265 -4.74 -10.11 -4.00
CA ALA A 265 -5.59 -9.28 -3.18
C ALA A 265 -6.59 -10.17 -2.45
N GLY A 266 -6.74 -9.96 -1.16
CA GLY A 266 -7.83 -10.49 -0.36
C GLY A 266 -9.04 -9.56 -0.44
N GLU A 267 -10.20 -10.07 -0.04
CA GLU A 267 -11.45 -9.33 -0.04
C GLU A 267 -11.60 -8.52 1.25
N ASP A 268 -11.75 -7.20 1.14
CA ASP A 268 -12.17 -6.31 2.22
C ASP A 268 -12.89 -5.10 1.63
N SER A 269 -14.23 -5.12 1.65
CA SER A 269 -15.06 -4.06 1.11
C SER A 269 -14.84 -2.68 1.75
N GLU A 270 -14.34 -2.65 2.97
CA GLU A 270 -14.09 -1.40 3.70
C GLU A 270 -12.73 -0.78 3.34
N VAL A 271 -11.73 -1.57 2.90
CA VAL A 271 -10.37 -1.12 2.63
C VAL A 271 -10.05 -1.22 1.14
N ASN A 272 -9.64 -2.39 0.67
CA ASN A 272 -9.11 -2.59 -0.68
C ASN A 272 -10.07 -3.29 -1.65
N GLU A 273 -11.31 -3.55 -1.24
CA GLU A 273 -12.29 -4.32 -2.02
C GLU A 273 -11.69 -5.68 -2.45
N GLU A 274 -11.29 -5.84 -3.71
CA GLU A 274 -10.61 -7.01 -4.27
C GLU A 274 -9.29 -6.61 -4.98
N TRP A 275 -8.77 -5.40 -4.69
CA TRP A 275 -7.65 -4.81 -5.42
C TRP A 275 -6.40 -4.68 -4.56
N ASN A 276 -5.24 -4.73 -5.18
CA ASN A 276 -3.97 -4.31 -4.59
C ASN A 276 -3.07 -3.63 -5.64
N CYS A 277 -2.01 -2.98 -5.18
CA CYS A 277 -1.00 -2.46 -6.09
C CYS A 277 0.03 -3.55 -6.46
N ASP A 278 0.76 -3.31 -7.53
CA ASP A 278 1.76 -4.24 -8.05
C ASP A 278 2.92 -4.46 -7.06
N LYS A 279 3.28 -3.46 -6.26
CA LYS A 279 4.24 -3.61 -5.16
C LYS A 279 3.74 -4.62 -4.11
N GLY A 280 2.52 -4.48 -3.63
CA GLY A 280 1.93 -5.41 -2.66
C GLY A 280 1.81 -6.84 -3.20
N ARG A 281 1.58 -6.98 -4.51
CA ARG A 281 1.44 -8.27 -5.18
C ARG A 281 2.76 -9.00 -5.40
N TRP A 282 3.82 -8.32 -5.79
CA TRP A 282 5.03 -8.95 -6.30
C TRP A 282 6.30 -8.68 -5.51
N ALA A 283 6.33 -7.66 -4.64
CA ALA A 283 7.52 -7.32 -3.86
C ALA A 283 7.67 -8.24 -2.64
N PHE A 284 7.98 -9.51 -2.85
CA PHE A 284 8.21 -10.51 -1.79
C PHE A 284 9.52 -11.31 -1.94
N LYS A 285 10.32 -11.06 -2.98
CA LYS A 285 11.60 -11.76 -3.21
C LYS A 285 12.64 -11.50 -2.12
N TYR A 286 12.53 -10.39 -1.39
CA TYR A 286 13.38 -10.11 -0.24
C TYR A 286 13.34 -11.23 0.83
N GLU A 287 12.24 -11.99 0.90
CA GLU A 287 12.08 -13.12 1.83
C GLU A 287 13.12 -14.23 1.62
N VAL A 288 13.60 -14.41 0.38
CA VAL A 288 14.52 -15.44 -0.06
C VAL A 288 15.77 -14.88 -0.76
N ALA A 289 16.09 -13.63 -0.49
CA ALA A 289 17.26 -12.96 -1.08
C ALA A 289 18.57 -13.67 -0.68
N LYS A 290 19.58 -13.64 -1.55
CA LYS A 290 20.89 -14.30 -1.30
C LYS A 290 21.62 -13.75 -0.06
N ASN A 291 21.39 -12.49 0.26
CA ASN A 291 21.97 -11.81 1.43
C ASN A 291 21.05 -11.87 2.67
N ARG A 292 20.10 -12.81 2.71
CA ARG A 292 19.25 -13.10 3.86
C ARG A 292 20.10 -13.49 5.07
N ILE A 293 19.83 -12.89 6.24
CA ILE A 293 20.46 -13.26 7.49
C ILE A 293 19.58 -14.32 8.17
N THR A 294 20.15 -15.47 8.49
CA THR A 294 19.43 -16.61 9.10
C THR A 294 20.02 -17.04 10.43
N LYS A 295 21.21 -16.53 10.79
CA LYS A 295 21.89 -16.77 12.06
C LYS A 295 22.31 -15.42 12.66
N PRO A 296 22.41 -15.31 13.98
CA PRO A 296 23.01 -14.14 14.61
C PRO A 296 24.44 -13.90 14.13
N LEU A 297 24.83 -12.64 14.05
CA LEU A 297 26.20 -12.25 13.66
C LEU A 297 26.79 -11.36 14.75
N ILE A 298 28.09 -11.53 15.01
CA ILE A 298 28.90 -10.67 15.91
C ILE A 298 30.10 -10.16 15.12
N ARG A 299 30.47 -8.90 15.32
CA ARG A 299 31.67 -8.30 14.72
C ARG A 299 32.90 -8.71 15.53
N ASP A 300 33.86 -9.33 14.84
CA ASP A 300 35.14 -9.76 15.43
C ASP A 300 36.12 -8.59 15.57
N GLU A 301 37.28 -8.86 16.16
CA GLU A 301 38.38 -7.89 16.36
C GLU A 301 38.95 -7.35 15.04
N ASN A 302 38.77 -8.07 13.94
CA ASN A 302 39.18 -7.63 12.60
C ASN A 302 38.13 -6.78 11.88
N GLY A 303 37.01 -6.51 12.56
CA GLY A 303 35.91 -5.73 12.01
C GLY A 303 35.01 -6.50 11.04
N GLN A 304 35.06 -7.86 11.02
CA GLN A 304 34.24 -8.71 10.17
C GLN A 304 33.07 -9.31 10.96
N LEU A 305 31.89 -9.37 10.35
CA LEU A 305 30.73 -10.06 10.93
C LEU A 305 30.91 -11.59 10.78
N GLN A 306 30.89 -12.29 11.90
CA GLN A 306 30.99 -13.76 12.00
C GLN A 306 29.68 -14.35 12.51
N GLU A 307 29.30 -15.53 12.00
CA GLU A 307 28.16 -16.28 12.54
C GLU A 307 28.40 -16.67 14.00
N ALA A 308 27.39 -16.46 14.83
CA ALA A 308 27.41 -16.78 16.26
C ALA A 308 26.16 -17.57 16.68
N SER A 309 26.24 -18.22 17.82
CA SER A 309 25.07 -18.83 18.45
C SER A 309 24.16 -17.75 19.08
N TRP A 310 22.90 -18.09 19.31
CA TRP A 310 21.97 -17.20 20.00
C TRP A 310 22.46 -16.75 21.39
N PRO A 311 22.95 -17.66 22.28
CA PRO A 311 23.47 -17.22 23.58
C PRO A 311 24.67 -16.27 23.47
N GLU A 312 25.63 -16.53 22.58
CA GLU A 312 26.79 -15.65 22.39
C GLU A 312 26.37 -14.26 21.91
N ALA A 313 25.46 -14.19 20.92
CA ALA A 313 24.98 -12.91 20.38
C ALA A 313 24.16 -12.14 21.42
N LEU A 314 23.32 -12.81 22.22
CA LEU A 314 22.55 -12.16 23.28
C LEU A 314 23.47 -11.62 24.38
N ALA A 315 24.46 -12.40 24.81
CA ALA A 315 25.45 -11.95 25.80
C ALA A 315 26.28 -10.75 25.31
N ALA A 316 26.73 -10.78 24.05
CA ALA A 316 27.48 -9.66 23.45
C ALA A 316 26.60 -8.38 23.35
N ALA A 317 25.34 -8.52 22.92
CA ALA A 317 24.43 -7.39 22.83
C ALA A 317 24.08 -6.84 24.24
N ALA A 318 23.80 -7.72 25.21
CA ALA A 318 23.52 -7.32 26.60
C ALA A 318 24.71 -6.57 27.22
N ALA A 319 25.94 -7.05 27.03
CA ALA A 319 27.15 -6.41 27.53
C ALA A 319 27.33 -4.99 26.99
N GLY A 320 27.03 -4.77 25.70
CA GLY A 320 27.16 -3.44 25.08
C GLY A 320 26.01 -2.47 25.37
N LEU A 321 24.87 -2.98 25.84
CA LEU A 321 23.68 -2.17 26.19
C LEU A 321 23.55 -1.90 27.70
N LYS A 322 24.12 -2.79 28.53
CA LYS A 322 24.00 -2.69 29.98
C LYS A 322 24.74 -1.43 30.47
N ASP A 323 24.04 -0.63 31.27
CA ASP A 323 24.53 0.61 31.85
C ASP A 323 24.92 1.72 30.85
N ALA A 324 24.72 1.48 29.54
CA ALA A 324 24.99 2.47 28.50
C ALA A 324 23.80 3.47 28.34
N LYS A 325 24.09 4.66 27.83
CA LYS A 325 23.08 5.59 27.33
C LYS A 325 22.60 5.13 25.96
N VAL A 326 21.36 4.65 25.88
CA VAL A 326 20.87 3.97 24.68
C VAL A 326 19.76 4.77 23.99
N GLY A 327 19.77 4.72 22.65
CA GLY A 327 18.63 5.09 21.79
C GLY A 327 18.06 3.86 21.07
N VAL A 328 16.78 3.92 20.69
CA VAL A 328 16.08 2.86 19.96
C VAL A 328 15.44 3.43 18.71
N LEU A 329 15.86 2.93 17.54
CA LEU A 329 15.30 3.30 16.24
C LEU A 329 14.45 2.16 15.71
N VAL A 330 13.16 2.46 15.45
CA VAL A 330 12.17 1.47 15.00
C VAL A 330 11.78 1.76 13.55
N GLY A 331 11.95 0.78 12.67
CA GLY A 331 11.64 0.92 11.25
C GLY A 331 10.16 0.66 10.93
N GLY A 332 9.72 1.17 9.79
CA GLY A 332 8.32 1.09 9.36
C GLY A 332 7.83 -0.31 8.91
N ARG A 333 8.63 -1.38 9.04
CA ARG A 333 8.25 -2.77 8.75
C ARG A 333 7.69 -3.53 9.94
N VAL A 334 7.80 -2.96 11.14
CA VAL A 334 7.40 -3.66 12.37
C VAL A 334 5.90 -3.85 12.46
N THR A 335 5.47 -4.97 13.03
CA THR A 335 4.08 -5.18 13.42
C THR A 335 3.73 -4.36 14.66
N VAL A 336 2.45 -4.24 14.99
CA VAL A 336 2.01 -3.58 16.24
C VAL A 336 2.68 -4.23 17.45
N GLU A 337 2.73 -5.56 17.47
CA GLU A 337 3.29 -6.35 18.56
C GLU A 337 4.82 -6.17 18.67
N ASP A 338 5.52 -6.10 17.55
CA ASP A 338 6.96 -5.84 17.57
C ASP A 338 7.24 -4.40 18.03
N ALA A 339 6.50 -3.40 17.53
CA ALA A 339 6.62 -2.01 17.97
C ALA A 339 6.34 -1.85 19.47
N TYR A 340 5.33 -2.57 19.99
CA TYR A 340 5.03 -2.63 21.41
C TYR A 340 6.20 -3.24 22.20
N GLY A 341 6.80 -4.32 21.68
CA GLY A 341 8.00 -4.91 22.25
C GLY A 341 9.15 -3.93 22.36
N TYR A 342 9.44 -3.15 21.28
CA TYR A 342 10.46 -2.10 21.33
C TYR A 342 10.12 -1.01 22.34
N SER A 343 8.84 -0.57 22.41
CA SER A 343 8.38 0.44 23.35
C SER A 343 8.58 0.03 24.81
N LYS A 344 8.20 -1.21 25.16
CA LYS A 344 8.38 -1.76 26.51
C LYS A 344 9.87 -2.02 26.81
N PHE A 345 10.62 -2.55 25.86
CA PHE A 345 12.06 -2.82 26.01
C PHE A 345 12.85 -1.52 26.30
N ALA A 346 12.60 -0.45 25.55
CA ALA A 346 13.26 0.83 25.77
C ALA A 346 13.04 1.35 27.21
N ARG A 347 11.82 1.27 27.70
CA ARG A 347 11.44 1.91 28.98
C ARG A 347 11.69 1.03 30.20
N VAL A 348 11.50 -0.29 30.08
CA VAL A 348 11.69 -1.26 31.18
C VAL A 348 13.12 -1.76 31.23
N ALA A 349 13.64 -2.30 30.11
CA ALA A 349 14.97 -2.91 30.10
C ALA A 349 16.09 -1.85 30.04
N LEU A 350 15.94 -0.80 29.22
CA LEU A 350 16.96 0.21 29.02
C LEU A 350 16.71 1.49 29.82
N SER A 351 15.55 1.64 30.49
CA SER A 351 15.18 2.80 31.31
C SER A 351 15.30 4.15 30.55
N THR A 352 14.89 4.16 29.28
CA THR A 352 14.99 5.35 28.41
C THR A 352 13.71 5.62 27.61
N ASN A 353 13.42 6.91 27.37
CA ASN A 353 12.41 7.37 26.41
C ASN A 353 13.00 7.72 25.01
N ASN A 354 14.30 7.49 24.79
CA ASN A 354 14.95 7.71 23.50
C ASN A 354 14.56 6.62 22.51
N ILE A 355 13.32 6.65 22.08
CA ILE A 355 12.75 5.71 21.09
C ILE A 355 11.96 6.47 20.05
N ASP A 356 12.17 6.17 18.75
CA ASP A 356 11.41 6.81 17.68
C ASP A 356 11.24 5.86 16.48
N PHE A 357 10.01 5.79 15.94
CA PHE A 357 9.72 5.02 14.73
C PHE A 357 9.92 5.82 13.44
N ARG A 358 10.03 7.14 13.51
CA ARG A 358 10.10 8.02 12.35
C ARG A 358 11.49 8.00 11.72
N ALA A 359 11.88 6.84 11.19
CA ALA A 359 13.16 6.60 10.54
C ALA A 359 13.26 7.31 9.18
N ARG A 360 13.07 8.63 9.16
CA ARG A 360 13.08 9.53 8.00
C ARG A 360 13.36 10.96 8.43
N THR A 361 13.55 11.86 7.48
CA THR A 361 13.61 13.29 7.75
C THR A 361 12.25 13.77 8.27
N HIS A 362 12.23 14.49 9.37
CA HIS A 362 11.03 15.06 9.99
C HIS A 362 11.38 16.28 10.84
N SER A 363 10.38 17.08 11.21
CA SER A 363 10.50 18.11 12.20
C SER A 363 10.02 17.65 13.59
N ARG A 364 10.40 18.36 14.65
CA ARG A 364 9.87 18.09 15.99
C ARG A 364 8.37 18.36 16.08
N GLU A 365 7.87 19.30 15.30
CA GLU A 365 6.44 19.64 15.18
C GLU A 365 5.56 18.41 14.91
N GLU A 366 6.09 17.40 14.21
CA GLU A 366 5.34 16.19 13.89
C GLU A 366 4.94 15.41 15.15
N LEU A 367 5.80 15.36 16.18
CA LEU A 367 5.44 14.71 17.46
C LEU A 367 4.27 15.43 18.12
N ASP A 368 4.35 16.76 18.21
CA ASP A 368 3.27 17.56 18.78
C ASP A 368 1.96 17.38 17.99
N PHE A 369 2.06 17.31 16.66
CA PHE A 369 0.90 17.06 15.80
C PHE A 369 0.29 15.67 16.04
N LEU A 370 1.10 14.62 16.03
CA LEU A 370 0.62 13.24 16.23
C LEU A 370 0.03 13.03 17.64
N ALA A 371 0.57 13.74 18.65
CA ALA A 371 0.08 13.66 20.03
C ALA A 371 -1.21 14.45 20.27
N SER A 372 -1.47 15.51 19.49
CA SER A 372 -2.58 16.46 19.73
C SER A 372 -3.70 16.41 18.71
N THR A 373 -3.45 15.84 17.51
CA THR A 373 -4.35 15.96 16.37
C THR A 373 -4.59 14.55 15.76
N PRO A 374 -5.46 13.75 16.38
CA PRO A 374 -5.71 12.38 15.95
C PRO A 374 -6.36 12.32 14.56
N THR A 375 -6.09 11.26 13.82
CA THR A 375 -6.83 10.92 12.59
C THR A 375 -8.31 10.68 12.92
N THR A 376 -9.20 11.36 12.20
CA THR A 376 -10.66 11.26 12.37
C THR A 376 -11.37 10.79 11.11
N ALA A 377 -10.68 10.82 9.97
CA ALA A 377 -11.18 10.33 8.68
C ALA A 377 -11.06 8.81 8.56
N THR A 378 -11.93 8.22 7.75
CA THR A 378 -11.93 6.81 7.38
C THR A 378 -12.10 6.65 5.86
N TYR A 379 -11.92 5.43 5.34
CA TYR A 379 -12.28 5.11 3.94
C TYR A 379 -13.76 5.41 3.65
N LYS A 380 -14.66 5.17 4.62
CA LYS A 380 -16.09 5.51 4.48
C LYS A 380 -16.34 7.01 4.35
N ASP A 381 -15.49 7.82 5.00
CA ASP A 381 -15.57 9.28 4.87
C ASP A 381 -15.10 9.74 3.50
N ILE A 382 -14.03 9.15 2.95
CA ILE A 382 -13.63 9.39 1.55
C ILE A 382 -14.77 9.03 0.60
N ASP A 383 -15.46 7.89 0.83
CA ASP A 383 -16.59 7.48 0.00
C ASP A 383 -17.77 8.45 0.02
N LYS A 384 -17.92 9.23 1.09
CA LYS A 384 -19.01 10.20 1.29
C LYS A 384 -18.58 11.65 1.11
N ALA A 385 -17.29 11.92 1.00
CA ALA A 385 -16.74 13.27 0.91
C ALA A 385 -17.31 14.06 -0.29
N ASP A 386 -17.54 15.34 -0.10
CA ASP A 386 -17.82 16.29 -1.18
C ASP A 386 -16.53 16.91 -1.73
N HIS A 387 -15.51 17.02 -0.87
CA HIS A 387 -14.21 17.58 -1.20
C HIS A 387 -13.09 16.82 -0.48
N VAL A 388 -12.08 16.39 -1.23
CA VAL A 388 -10.85 15.79 -0.71
C VAL A 388 -9.70 16.74 -0.97
N VAL A 389 -8.93 17.07 0.07
CA VAL A 389 -7.74 17.92 -0.02
C VAL A 389 -6.50 17.08 0.27
N LEU A 390 -5.54 17.09 -0.64
CA LEU A 390 -4.26 16.39 -0.53
C LEU A 390 -3.17 17.39 -0.16
N ILE A 391 -2.48 17.18 0.97
CA ILE A 391 -1.41 18.07 1.47
C ILE A 391 -0.12 17.26 1.58
N ASN A 392 0.88 17.62 0.77
CA ASN A 392 2.17 16.89 0.71
C ASN A 392 1.98 15.37 0.61
N PHE A 393 0.96 14.95 -0.14
CA PHE A 393 0.57 13.56 -0.29
C PHE A 393 0.33 13.21 -1.76
N GLU A 394 1.08 12.23 -2.25
CA GLU A 394 0.96 11.69 -3.60
C GLU A 394 0.28 10.32 -3.53
N PRO A 395 -1.07 10.25 -3.70
CA PRO A 395 -1.82 9.08 -3.29
C PRO A 395 -1.48 7.81 -4.07
N GLU A 396 -1.15 7.90 -5.36
CA GLU A 396 -0.83 6.73 -6.17
C GLU A 396 0.53 6.12 -5.80
N ASP A 397 1.51 6.96 -5.45
CA ASP A 397 2.85 6.53 -5.06
C ASP A 397 2.94 6.11 -3.58
N GLU A 398 2.27 6.84 -2.69
CA GLU A 398 2.44 6.70 -1.24
C GLU A 398 1.38 5.78 -0.59
N SER A 399 0.14 5.76 -1.12
CA SER A 399 -0.95 4.91 -0.62
C SER A 399 -1.95 4.53 -1.72
N PRO A 400 -1.59 3.59 -2.62
CA PRO A 400 -2.33 3.31 -3.85
C PRO A 400 -3.82 2.97 -3.67
N ILE A 401 -4.21 2.36 -2.55
CA ILE A 401 -5.63 2.04 -2.30
C ILE A 401 -6.43 3.30 -1.92
N VAL A 402 -5.82 4.24 -1.23
CA VAL A 402 -6.43 5.56 -1.00
C VAL A 402 -6.69 6.25 -2.33
N PHE A 403 -5.73 6.19 -3.29
CA PHE A 403 -5.95 6.69 -4.64
C PHE A 403 -7.16 6.02 -5.30
N LEU A 404 -7.24 4.69 -5.31
CA LEU A 404 -8.36 3.97 -5.94
C LEU A 404 -9.71 4.35 -5.32
N ARG A 405 -9.78 4.56 -3.99
CA ARG A 405 -11.01 4.98 -3.31
C ARG A 405 -11.42 6.40 -3.71
N ILE A 406 -10.49 7.34 -3.77
CA ILE A 406 -10.74 8.71 -4.25
C ILE A 406 -11.18 8.69 -5.73
N TYR A 407 -10.45 7.95 -6.58
CA TYR A 407 -10.73 7.85 -8.00
C TYR A 407 -12.12 7.26 -8.28
N LYS A 408 -12.52 6.21 -7.54
CA LYS A 408 -13.86 5.63 -7.61
C LYS A 408 -14.94 6.68 -7.33
N GLN A 409 -14.77 7.53 -6.31
CA GLN A 409 -15.74 8.55 -5.98
C GLN A 409 -15.70 9.71 -6.96
N PHE A 410 -14.54 10.08 -7.45
CA PHE A 410 -14.39 11.05 -8.53
C PHE A 410 -15.15 10.61 -9.80
N LYS A 411 -15.00 9.35 -10.22
CA LYS A 411 -15.74 8.79 -11.37
C LYS A 411 -17.24 8.72 -11.12
N LYS A 412 -17.68 8.29 -9.93
CA LYS A 412 -19.09 8.06 -9.59
C LYS A 412 -19.89 9.32 -9.29
N ARG A 413 -19.27 10.30 -8.62
CA ARG A 413 -19.96 11.47 -8.07
C ARG A 413 -19.34 12.81 -8.43
N ALA A 414 -18.23 12.80 -9.19
CA ALA A 414 -17.46 13.99 -9.55
C ALA A 414 -17.08 14.85 -8.32
N ILE A 415 -16.63 14.20 -7.24
CA ILE A 415 -16.18 14.89 -6.02
C ILE A 415 -15.08 15.89 -6.35
N LYS A 416 -15.00 16.97 -5.57
CA LYS A 416 -13.90 17.93 -5.70
C LYS A 416 -12.63 17.32 -5.10
N VAL A 417 -11.51 17.48 -5.82
CA VAL A 417 -10.18 17.15 -5.30
C VAL A 417 -9.29 18.37 -5.45
N SER A 418 -8.56 18.73 -4.40
CA SER A 418 -7.54 19.78 -4.43
C SER A 418 -6.22 19.21 -3.93
N SER A 419 -5.10 19.66 -4.49
CA SER A 419 -3.76 19.24 -4.08
C SER A 419 -2.86 20.44 -3.87
N ILE A 420 -2.18 20.49 -2.73
CA ILE A 420 -1.07 21.42 -2.47
C ILE A 420 0.21 20.71 -2.87
N ALA A 421 0.82 21.15 -3.95
CA ALA A 421 2.04 20.58 -4.51
C ALA A 421 2.75 21.60 -5.42
N SER A 422 3.99 21.31 -5.80
CA SER A 422 4.77 22.15 -6.69
C SER A 422 4.33 22.04 -8.18
N PHE A 423 3.71 20.93 -8.55
CA PHE A 423 3.16 20.69 -9.89
C PHE A 423 2.06 19.63 -9.85
N THR A 424 1.35 19.46 -10.96
CA THR A 424 0.30 18.44 -11.13
C THR A 424 0.94 17.09 -11.47
N SER A 425 0.91 16.15 -10.53
CA SER A 425 1.40 14.80 -10.74
C SER A 425 0.41 13.96 -11.57
N ARG A 426 0.85 12.77 -11.99
CA ARG A 426 -0.01 11.82 -12.71
C ARG A 426 -1.29 11.45 -11.95
N SER A 427 -1.18 11.15 -10.66
CA SER A 427 -2.37 10.80 -9.87
C SER A 427 -3.35 11.96 -9.76
N THR A 428 -2.85 13.17 -9.57
CA THR A 428 -3.69 14.38 -9.50
C THR A 428 -4.27 14.76 -10.84
N GLN A 429 -3.61 14.44 -11.97
CA GLN A 429 -4.18 14.56 -13.33
C GLN A 429 -5.37 13.61 -13.51
N LYS A 430 -5.25 12.32 -13.14
CA LYS A 430 -6.34 11.34 -13.20
C LYS A 430 -7.55 11.77 -12.38
N LEU A 431 -7.31 12.40 -11.23
CA LEU A 431 -8.33 12.93 -10.33
C LEU A 431 -8.89 14.29 -10.80
N LYS A 432 -8.33 14.90 -11.84
CA LYS A 432 -8.59 16.28 -12.26
C LYS A 432 -8.54 17.23 -11.06
N ALA A 433 -7.57 17.03 -10.18
CA ALA A 433 -7.43 17.80 -8.96
C ALA A 433 -7.09 19.26 -9.26
N LYS A 434 -7.71 20.18 -8.52
CA LYS A 434 -7.32 21.59 -8.55
C LYS A 434 -5.98 21.73 -7.84
N LEU A 435 -4.92 22.06 -8.60
CA LEU A 435 -3.62 22.38 -8.04
C LEU A 435 -3.66 23.73 -7.33
N ILE A 436 -3.23 23.73 -6.06
CA ILE A 436 -2.82 24.92 -5.30
C ILE A 436 -1.30 24.94 -5.40
N LYS A 437 -0.80 25.47 -6.51
CA LYS A 437 0.63 25.47 -6.84
C LYS A 437 1.42 26.27 -5.82
N THR A 438 2.47 25.66 -5.28
CA THR A 438 3.35 26.29 -4.29
C THR A 438 4.79 25.83 -4.49
N ALA A 439 5.74 26.71 -4.20
CA ALA A 439 7.14 26.32 -4.13
C ALA A 439 7.34 25.29 -3.01
N ALA A 440 8.30 24.39 -3.19
CA ALA A 440 8.69 23.47 -2.14
C ALA A 440 9.16 24.26 -0.89
N GLY A 441 8.63 23.90 0.29
CA GLY A 441 8.88 24.62 1.55
C GLY A 441 7.98 25.82 1.81
N ALA A 442 7.06 26.19 0.90
CA ALA A 442 6.13 27.30 1.04
C ALA A 442 4.67 26.86 1.32
N GLU A 443 4.46 25.61 1.70
CA GLU A 443 3.15 24.98 1.87
C GLU A 443 2.27 25.66 2.93
N VAL A 444 2.86 26.29 3.95
CA VAL A 444 2.13 26.98 5.04
C VAL A 444 1.17 28.04 4.50
N ALA A 445 1.62 28.86 3.56
CA ALA A 445 0.79 29.90 2.95
C ALA A 445 -0.34 29.29 2.12
N ALA A 446 -0.05 28.22 1.37
CA ALA A 446 -1.03 27.50 0.57
C ALA A 446 -2.10 26.83 1.46
N ILE A 447 -1.72 26.19 2.58
CA ILE A 447 -2.65 25.59 3.55
C ILE A 447 -3.57 26.66 4.14
N ASN A 448 -3.02 27.80 4.57
CA ASN A 448 -3.79 28.90 5.12
C ASN A 448 -4.75 29.58 4.12
N SER A 449 -4.53 29.40 2.81
CA SER A 449 -5.41 29.91 1.76
C SER A 449 -6.65 29.05 1.50
N ILE A 450 -6.70 27.84 2.05
CA ILE A 450 -7.82 26.90 1.85
C ILE A 450 -9.07 27.44 2.56
N THR A 451 -10.15 27.53 1.82
CA THR A 451 -11.46 27.95 2.33
C THR A 451 -12.57 27.04 1.85
N GLY A 452 -13.75 27.13 2.48
CA GLY A 452 -14.95 26.41 2.04
C GLY A 452 -14.96 24.90 2.34
N LEU A 453 -14.15 24.45 3.31
CA LEU A 453 -14.25 23.11 3.86
C LEU A 453 -15.39 23.01 4.88
N SER A 454 -15.89 21.79 5.08
CA SER A 454 -16.97 21.46 6.01
C SER A 454 -16.73 20.07 6.62
N GLU A 455 -17.61 19.62 7.49
CA GLU A 455 -17.62 18.27 8.09
C GLU A 455 -17.68 17.13 7.03
N LYS A 456 -18.13 17.44 5.83
CA LYS A 456 -18.13 16.50 4.68
C LYS A 456 -16.82 16.54 3.88
N SER A 457 -15.89 17.39 4.24
CA SER A 457 -14.57 17.45 3.59
C SER A 457 -13.58 16.56 4.31
N VAL A 458 -12.68 15.95 3.53
CA VAL A 458 -11.58 15.10 4.05
C VAL A 458 -10.26 15.73 3.65
N VAL A 459 -9.40 15.96 4.63
CA VAL A 459 -8.03 16.46 4.45
C VAL A 459 -7.06 15.30 4.68
N LEU A 460 -6.34 14.90 3.64
CA LEU A 460 -5.35 13.83 3.69
C LEU A 460 -3.96 14.43 3.68
N VAL A 461 -3.19 14.15 4.73
CA VAL A 461 -1.86 14.71 4.96
C VAL A 461 -0.82 13.59 4.90
N GLY A 462 0.15 13.71 3.99
CA GLY A 462 1.27 12.80 3.90
C GLY A 462 2.37 13.09 4.92
N GLU A 463 3.22 12.09 5.18
CA GLU A 463 4.37 12.23 6.10
C GLU A 463 5.32 13.37 5.71
N ARG A 464 5.36 13.73 4.41
CA ARG A 464 6.23 14.80 3.88
C ARG A 464 5.87 16.20 4.38
N ALA A 465 4.64 16.41 4.90
CA ALA A 465 4.27 17.67 5.53
C ALA A 465 5.18 18.01 6.73
N ALA A 466 5.75 17.00 7.39
CA ALA A 466 6.72 17.16 8.47
C ALA A 466 8.09 17.71 8.01
N GLU A 467 8.37 17.74 6.70
CA GLU A 467 9.61 18.29 6.14
C GLU A 467 9.55 19.83 6.00
N THR A 468 8.36 20.42 6.12
CA THR A 468 8.15 21.88 6.11
C THR A 468 7.67 22.34 7.49
N PRO A 469 8.53 22.94 8.32
CA PRO A 469 8.14 23.48 9.62
C PRO A 469 6.97 24.48 9.52
N GLY A 470 5.97 24.33 10.39
CA GLY A 470 4.73 25.10 10.39
C GLY A 470 3.61 24.51 9.52
N ALA A 471 3.89 23.55 8.63
CA ALA A 471 2.85 22.95 7.78
C ALA A 471 1.84 22.15 8.59
N LEU A 472 2.30 21.33 9.54
CA LEU A 472 1.42 20.53 10.39
C LEU A 472 0.61 21.40 11.37
N SER A 473 1.20 22.47 11.92
CA SER A 473 0.46 23.46 12.71
C SER A 473 -0.62 24.15 11.89
N ALA A 474 -0.33 24.50 10.64
CA ALA A 474 -1.33 25.08 9.74
C ALA A 474 -2.46 24.10 9.43
N VAL A 475 -2.14 22.80 9.25
CA VAL A 475 -3.15 21.74 9.09
C VAL A 475 -4.02 21.60 10.33
N ALA A 476 -3.44 21.51 11.53
CA ALA A 476 -4.19 21.42 12.77
C ALA A 476 -5.16 22.61 12.94
N LYS A 477 -4.70 23.83 12.62
CA LYS A 477 -5.54 25.03 12.60
C LYS A 477 -6.66 24.92 11.57
N LEU A 478 -6.37 24.46 10.35
CA LEU A 478 -7.35 24.27 9.27
C LEU A 478 -8.46 23.31 9.71
N ILE A 479 -8.10 22.16 10.30
CA ILE A 479 -9.05 21.16 10.80
C ILE A 479 -9.93 21.75 11.90
N ASN A 480 -9.34 22.38 12.90
CA ASN A 480 -10.06 22.97 14.03
C ASN A 480 -11.04 24.09 13.62
N THR A 481 -10.72 24.82 12.54
CA THR A 481 -11.57 25.94 12.09
C THR A 481 -12.64 25.52 11.08
N SER A 482 -12.40 24.47 10.31
CA SER A 482 -13.31 24.01 9.25
C SER A 482 -14.25 22.89 9.66
N GLY A 483 -13.92 22.12 10.70
CA GLY A 483 -14.60 20.89 11.06
C GLY A 483 -14.37 19.71 10.08
N ALA A 484 -13.46 19.88 9.11
CA ALA A 484 -13.12 18.82 8.17
C ALA A 484 -12.46 17.62 8.88
N LYS A 485 -12.64 16.43 8.33
CA LYS A 485 -12.03 15.21 8.86
C LYS A 485 -10.58 15.10 8.42
N LEU A 486 -9.70 14.73 9.34
CA LEU A 486 -8.27 14.56 9.11
C LEU A 486 -7.91 13.10 8.90
N GLY A 487 -7.12 12.80 7.86
CA GLY A 487 -6.38 11.55 7.69
C GLY A 487 -4.88 11.83 7.60
N TRP A 488 -4.11 11.41 8.60
CA TRP A 488 -2.65 11.35 8.49
C TRP A 488 -2.26 10.02 7.86
N ILE A 489 -1.56 10.08 6.73
CA ILE A 489 -1.20 8.89 5.94
C ILE A 489 0.31 8.76 5.88
N PRO A 490 0.90 7.97 6.77
CA PRO A 490 2.31 7.63 6.67
C PRO A 490 2.54 6.67 5.51
N ARG A 491 3.75 6.62 5.01
CA ARG A 491 4.07 5.78 3.85
C ARG A 491 4.20 4.30 4.18
N ARG A 492 4.59 3.93 5.41
CA ARG A 492 4.92 2.55 5.78
C ARG A 492 3.84 1.88 6.61
N ALA A 493 3.67 0.57 6.44
CA ALA A 493 2.60 -0.21 7.06
C ALA A 493 2.64 -0.24 8.60
N GLY A 494 3.83 -0.19 9.20
CA GLY A 494 4.01 -0.30 10.65
C GLY A 494 3.89 1.02 11.42
N GLU A 495 3.88 2.18 10.75
CA GLU A 495 4.06 3.48 11.43
C GLU A 495 2.87 3.86 12.32
N VAL A 496 1.63 3.62 11.87
CA VAL A 496 0.43 3.90 12.70
C VAL A 496 0.39 2.99 13.92
N GLY A 497 0.73 1.71 13.74
CA GLY A 497 0.84 0.75 14.83
C GLY A 497 1.97 1.10 15.82
N ALA A 498 3.10 1.61 15.32
CA ALA A 498 4.22 2.05 16.15
C ALA A 498 3.85 3.30 16.99
N LEU A 499 3.10 4.23 16.41
CA LEU A 499 2.54 5.37 17.15
C LEU A 499 1.61 4.89 18.26
N ALA A 500 0.64 4.03 17.95
CA ALA A 500 -0.30 3.48 18.92
C ALA A 500 0.39 2.67 20.03
N ALA A 501 1.50 1.98 19.69
CA ALA A 501 2.34 1.26 20.64
C ALA A 501 3.26 2.14 21.48
N GLY A 502 3.25 3.47 21.26
CA GLY A 502 4.11 4.39 21.98
C GLY A 502 5.59 4.28 21.65
N ALA A 503 5.93 3.87 20.41
CA ALA A 503 7.32 3.83 19.95
C ALA A 503 7.81 5.23 19.51
N VAL A 504 7.53 6.22 20.29
CA VAL A 504 7.93 7.64 20.12
C VAL A 504 8.36 8.25 21.49
N PRO A 505 9.16 9.32 21.46
CA PRO A 505 9.76 9.85 22.71
C PRO A 505 8.75 10.39 23.72
N ASP A 506 7.64 10.94 23.27
CA ASP A 506 6.71 11.74 24.08
C ASP A 506 5.42 11.00 24.47
N LEU A 507 5.20 9.79 23.93
CA LEU A 507 4.00 9.00 24.16
C LEU A 507 4.31 7.58 24.64
N LEU A 508 3.47 7.09 25.53
CA LEU A 508 3.34 5.69 25.94
C LEU A 508 2.23 5.01 25.12
N PRO A 509 2.08 3.67 25.17
CA PRO A 509 1.03 2.96 24.46
C PRO A 509 -0.37 3.54 24.69
N GLY A 510 -1.18 3.55 23.61
CA GLY A 510 -2.52 4.10 23.62
C GLY A 510 -2.58 5.63 23.63
N ASN A 511 -1.55 6.29 23.10
CA ASN A 511 -1.40 7.75 23.02
C ASN A 511 -1.35 8.48 24.39
N ARG A 512 -0.79 7.85 25.41
CA ARG A 512 -0.62 8.39 26.76
C ARG A 512 0.58 9.33 26.82
N PRO A 513 0.41 10.63 27.20
CA PRO A 513 1.54 11.56 27.30
C PRO A 513 2.54 11.15 28.38
N ILE A 514 3.84 11.18 28.05
CA ILE A 514 4.90 10.75 28.97
C ILE A 514 5.06 11.71 30.16
N ASP A 515 4.75 12.98 30.01
CA ASP A 515 4.81 14.02 31.06
C ASP A 515 3.64 13.92 32.06
N ASN A 516 2.58 13.17 31.71
CA ASN A 516 1.44 12.97 32.59
C ASN A 516 1.71 11.83 33.61
N ALA A 517 1.64 12.13 34.89
CA ALA A 517 1.94 11.16 35.96
C ALA A 517 0.93 10.00 35.99
N SER A 518 -0.37 10.26 35.79
CA SER A 518 -1.39 9.22 35.79
C SER A 518 -1.21 8.26 34.59
N ALA A 519 -0.85 8.79 33.42
CA ALA A 519 -0.55 8.02 32.23
C ALA A 519 0.65 7.06 32.44
N ARG A 520 1.70 7.53 33.13
CA ARG A 520 2.84 6.69 33.50
C ARG A 520 2.49 5.61 34.51
N VAL A 521 1.70 5.93 35.53
CA VAL A 521 1.23 4.96 36.54
C VAL A 521 0.37 3.87 35.92
N ASP A 522 -0.52 4.24 34.99
CA ASP A 522 -1.38 3.32 34.27
C ASP A 522 -0.55 2.27 33.50
N ILE A 523 0.42 2.72 32.73
CA ILE A 523 1.32 1.80 31.96
C ILE A 523 2.27 1.03 32.88
N ALA A 524 2.84 1.67 33.92
CA ALA A 524 3.72 0.98 34.88
C ALA A 524 2.99 -0.18 35.56
N THR A 525 1.71 0.00 35.90
CA THR A 525 0.87 -1.04 36.49
C THR A 525 0.70 -2.24 35.55
N VAL A 526 0.37 -2.00 34.27
CA VAL A 526 0.23 -3.06 33.27
C VAL A 526 1.55 -3.79 33.04
N TRP A 527 2.66 -3.05 33.01
CA TRP A 527 3.99 -3.61 32.77
C TRP A 527 4.63 -4.26 34.00
N GLY A 528 4.03 -4.12 35.17
CA GLY A 528 4.61 -4.59 36.44
C GLY A 528 5.95 -3.93 36.75
N SER A 529 6.10 -2.64 36.41
CA SER A 529 7.33 -1.86 36.62
C SER A 529 7.12 -0.86 37.77
N ASP A 530 8.11 -0.73 38.65
CA ASP A 530 8.04 0.17 39.79
C ASP A 530 7.98 1.66 39.34
N SER A 531 8.64 2.00 38.23
CA SER A 531 8.66 3.35 37.69
C SER A 531 9.03 3.34 36.20
N LEU A 532 8.60 4.38 35.48
CA LEU A 532 8.98 4.65 34.09
C LEU A 532 9.74 5.97 34.00
N PRO A 533 10.64 6.14 33.01
CA PRO A 533 11.33 7.40 32.77
C PRO A 533 10.33 8.55 32.61
N THR A 534 10.62 9.70 33.24
CA THR A 534 9.70 10.85 33.31
C THR A 534 10.02 11.96 32.32
N THR A 535 11.25 11.98 31.80
CA THR A 535 11.71 13.01 30.86
C THR A 535 11.40 12.60 29.43
N THR A 536 11.00 13.57 28.62
CA THR A 536 10.86 13.41 27.17
C THR A 536 12.16 12.86 26.55
N GLY A 537 12.02 11.92 25.65
CA GLY A 537 13.16 11.31 24.95
C GLY A 537 13.61 12.10 23.73
N MET A 538 14.59 11.53 23.03
CA MET A 538 15.16 12.05 21.79
C MET A 538 14.42 11.48 20.59
N SER A 539 14.19 12.33 19.57
CA SER A 539 13.74 11.91 18.23
C SER A 539 14.84 11.19 17.46
N THR A 540 14.50 10.55 16.34
CA THR A 540 15.46 9.86 15.46
C THR A 540 16.66 10.73 15.11
N LEU A 541 16.46 11.98 14.68
CA LEU A 541 17.54 12.88 14.33
C LEU A 541 18.38 13.30 15.54
N GLU A 542 17.74 13.49 16.70
CA GLU A 542 18.46 13.79 17.95
C GLU A 542 19.28 12.58 18.42
N ILE A 543 18.75 11.35 18.35
CA ILE A 543 19.48 10.09 18.66
C ILE A 543 20.75 9.97 17.80
N ILE A 544 20.62 10.19 16.48
CA ILE A 544 21.75 10.11 15.55
C ILE A 544 22.81 11.14 15.87
N ASN A 545 22.41 12.38 16.21
CA ASN A 545 23.31 13.50 16.46
C ASN A 545 23.84 13.58 17.90
N SER A 546 23.33 12.75 18.82
CA SER A 546 23.69 12.76 20.24
C SER A 546 25.02 12.07 20.52
N ASP A 547 25.45 12.15 21.77
CA ASP A 547 26.59 11.45 22.37
C ASP A 547 26.18 10.11 23.03
N LEU A 548 25.01 9.53 22.66
CA LEU A 548 24.61 8.22 23.13
C LEU A 548 25.63 7.16 22.76
N GLU A 549 25.88 6.24 23.70
CA GLU A 549 26.92 5.22 23.61
C GLU A 549 26.49 4.02 22.74
N ALA A 550 25.18 3.70 22.77
CA ALA A 550 24.65 2.56 22.04
C ALA A 550 23.31 2.88 21.36
N VAL A 551 22.96 2.13 20.32
CA VAL A 551 21.69 2.22 19.61
C VAL A 551 21.17 0.84 19.24
N VAL A 552 19.91 0.56 19.56
CA VAL A 552 19.17 -0.60 19.08
C VAL A 552 18.41 -0.20 17.82
N VAL A 553 18.56 -0.94 16.73
CA VAL A 553 18.00 -0.59 15.41
C VAL A 553 17.17 -1.73 14.85
N GLY A 554 15.87 -1.50 14.68
CA GLY A 554 14.92 -2.49 14.19
C GLY A 554 14.49 -2.22 12.75
N GLY A 555 15.24 -2.68 11.74
CA GLY A 555 14.86 -2.56 10.32
C GLY A 555 14.87 -1.13 9.78
N VAL A 556 15.89 -0.37 10.10
CA VAL A 556 16.09 1.02 9.67
C VAL A 556 17.28 1.11 8.73
N ASP A 557 17.08 1.72 7.57
CA ASP A 557 18.17 2.12 6.68
C ASP A 557 18.63 3.53 7.08
N PRO A 558 19.90 3.73 7.51
CA PRO A 558 20.42 5.05 7.85
C PRO A 558 20.25 6.07 6.71
N MET A 559 20.38 5.61 5.47
CA MET A 559 20.27 6.45 4.28
C MET A 559 18.81 6.86 3.95
N ASP A 560 17.84 6.38 4.70
CA ASP A 560 16.46 6.90 4.64
C ASP A 560 16.26 8.12 5.55
N ILE A 561 17.17 8.35 6.51
CA ILE A 561 17.05 9.38 7.55
C ILE A 561 17.80 10.65 7.17
N SER A 562 19.11 10.55 6.97
CA SER A 562 19.96 11.66 6.54
C SER A 562 21.22 11.17 5.86
N PRO A 563 21.88 12.02 5.04
CA PRO A 563 23.09 11.65 4.31
C PRO A 563 24.27 11.22 5.19
N ASP A 564 24.34 11.73 6.41
CA ASP A 564 25.42 11.49 7.37
C ASP A 564 25.07 10.49 8.49
N ALA A 565 23.84 9.94 8.47
CA ALA A 565 23.35 9.05 9.51
C ALA A 565 24.23 7.81 9.69
N LYS A 566 24.66 7.16 8.59
CA LYS A 566 25.53 5.98 8.65
C LYS A 566 26.87 6.27 9.35
N VAL A 567 27.50 7.40 9.02
CA VAL A 567 28.79 7.81 9.60
C VAL A 567 28.67 8.15 11.09
N LYS A 568 27.58 8.80 11.48
CA LYS A 568 27.31 9.16 12.88
C LYS A 568 26.96 7.93 13.72
N LEU A 569 26.14 7.04 13.21
CA LEU A 569 25.77 5.79 13.87
C LEU A 569 26.97 4.85 14.04
N ALA A 570 27.89 4.79 13.08
CA ALA A 570 29.11 3.96 13.15
C ALA A 570 30.02 4.28 14.37
N LYS A 571 29.82 5.40 15.05
CA LYS A 571 30.54 5.78 16.27
C LYS A 571 29.93 5.20 17.55
N LYS A 572 28.81 4.51 17.46
CA LYS A 572 28.03 3.96 18.58
C LYS A 572 28.07 2.44 18.55
N PHE A 573 27.84 1.79 19.70
CA PHE A 573 27.60 0.35 19.74
C PHE A 573 26.21 0.06 19.17
N ILE A 574 26.12 -0.71 18.08
CA ILE A 574 24.87 -0.95 17.38
C ILE A 574 24.46 -2.42 17.52
N VAL A 575 23.23 -2.62 18.01
CA VAL A 575 22.52 -3.91 17.96
C VAL A 575 21.44 -3.79 16.89
N SER A 576 21.57 -4.52 15.78
CA SER A 576 20.69 -4.46 14.63
C SER A 576 19.77 -5.68 14.57
N PHE A 577 18.48 -5.46 14.33
CA PHE A 577 17.46 -6.45 14.05
C PHE A 577 17.11 -6.38 12.58
N GLU A 578 17.61 -7.32 11.76
CA GLU A 578 17.54 -7.16 10.32
C GLU A 578 17.19 -8.46 9.59
N ILE A 579 16.49 -8.32 8.45
CA ILE A 579 16.12 -9.42 7.58
C ILE A 579 17.29 -9.89 6.73
N ARG A 580 18.08 -8.94 6.23
CA ARG A 580 19.18 -9.17 5.30
C ARG A 580 20.30 -8.15 5.48
N GLN A 581 21.44 -8.40 4.86
CA GLN A 581 22.56 -7.45 4.88
C GLN A 581 22.14 -6.10 4.29
N SER A 582 22.50 -5.02 4.95
CA SER A 582 22.12 -3.64 4.64
C SER A 582 23.18 -2.65 5.17
N ASP A 583 23.02 -1.37 4.88
CA ASP A 583 23.94 -0.33 5.36
C ASP A 583 24.09 -0.30 6.88
N ILE A 584 23.04 -0.63 7.64
CA ILE A 584 23.12 -0.68 9.11
C ILE A 584 23.89 -1.91 9.58
N THR A 585 23.75 -3.06 8.92
CA THR A 585 24.50 -4.26 9.31
C THR A 585 26.01 -4.12 9.05
N GLU A 586 26.41 -3.32 8.07
CA GLU A 586 27.82 -3.05 7.79
C GLU A 586 28.54 -2.35 8.95
N ILE A 587 27.83 -1.63 9.81
CA ILE A 587 28.37 -0.89 10.94
C ILE A 587 27.96 -1.45 12.30
N ALA A 588 27.06 -2.46 12.35
CA ALA A 588 26.59 -3.05 13.59
C ALA A 588 27.63 -3.97 14.25
N GLN A 589 27.65 -4.00 15.58
CA GLN A 589 28.47 -4.93 16.38
C GLN A 589 27.76 -6.27 16.56
N VAL A 590 26.42 -6.26 16.72
CA VAL A 590 25.60 -7.48 16.80
C VAL A 590 24.43 -7.36 15.86
N VAL A 591 24.15 -8.43 15.09
CA VAL A 591 23.01 -8.49 14.19
C VAL A 591 22.16 -9.71 14.52
N PHE A 592 20.88 -9.49 14.81
CA PHE A 592 19.89 -10.55 15.00
C PHE A 592 19.06 -10.76 13.74
N PRO A 593 18.95 -12.01 13.25
CA PRO A 593 18.06 -12.36 12.15
C PRO A 593 16.60 -12.29 12.60
N VAL A 594 15.76 -11.55 11.88
CA VAL A 594 14.33 -11.44 12.20
C VAL A 594 13.45 -12.12 11.16
N ALA A 595 12.30 -12.59 11.63
CA ALA A 595 11.27 -13.19 10.79
C ALA A 595 10.65 -12.15 9.83
N THR A 596 10.42 -12.55 8.59
CA THR A 596 9.61 -11.80 7.63
C THR A 596 8.12 -11.92 7.98
N VAL A 597 7.27 -11.15 7.30
CA VAL A 597 5.81 -11.19 7.51
C VAL A 597 5.25 -12.60 7.29
N VAL A 598 5.76 -13.35 6.31
CA VAL A 598 5.27 -14.71 6.05
C VAL A 598 5.75 -15.76 7.05
N GLU A 599 6.77 -15.46 7.86
CA GLU A 599 7.38 -16.35 8.84
C GLU A 599 6.85 -16.14 10.26
N LYS A 600 6.02 -15.12 10.49
CA LYS A 600 5.47 -14.80 11.83
C LYS A 600 3.98 -14.45 11.73
N SER A 601 3.28 -14.57 12.85
CA SER A 601 1.98 -13.91 13.02
C SER A 601 2.19 -12.48 13.50
N GLY A 602 1.19 -11.64 13.34
CA GLY A 602 1.25 -10.24 13.75
C GLY A 602 0.03 -9.46 13.34
N SER A 603 0.10 -8.14 13.51
CA SER A 603 -0.91 -7.23 12.98
C SER A 603 -0.28 -5.93 12.47
N PHE A 604 -0.90 -5.34 11.44
CA PHE A 604 -0.66 -3.96 11.04
C PHE A 604 -1.88 -3.11 11.34
N MET A 605 -1.66 -1.85 11.63
CA MET A 605 -2.71 -0.85 11.79
C MET A 605 -2.66 0.10 10.60
N ASP A 606 -3.78 0.23 9.87
CA ASP A 606 -3.84 1.10 8.71
C ASP A 606 -3.96 2.58 9.12
N TRP A 607 -3.94 3.49 8.14
CA TRP A 607 -3.97 4.93 8.37
C TRP A 607 -5.22 5.43 9.13
N GLN A 608 -6.33 4.68 9.09
CA GLN A 608 -7.56 5.02 9.83
C GLN A 608 -7.62 4.36 11.22
N GLY A 609 -6.60 3.58 11.62
CA GLY A 609 -6.54 2.88 12.90
C GLY A 609 -7.16 1.47 12.90
N LYS A 610 -7.57 0.94 11.73
CA LYS A 610 -8.10 -0.43 11.64
C LYS A 610 -6.97 -1.46 11.72
N VAL A 611 -7.10 -2.39 12.65
CA VAL A 611 -6.13 -3.47 12.87
C VAL A 611 -6.41 -4.64 11.92
N ARG A 612 -5.38 -5.06 11.18
CA ARG A 612 -5.40 -6.27 10.35
C ARG A 612 -4.46 -7.31 10.92
N LYS A 613 -5.03 -8.35 11.51
CA LYS A 613 -4.30 -9.52 12.01
C LYS A 613 -3.95 -10.46 10.86
N PHE A 614 -2.82 -11.14 10.97
CA PHE A 614 -2.38 -12.16 10.01
C PHE A 614 -1.63 -13.28 10.72
N GLU A 615 -1.61 -14.46 10.09
CA GLU A 615 -0.90 -15.64 10.59
C GLU A 615 0.32 -15.95 9.72
N ALA A 616 1.25 -16.74 10.28
CA ALA A 616 2.41 -17.20 9.53
C ALA A 616 1.98 -18.09 8.36
N ALA A 617 2.49 -17.81 7.18
CA ALA A 617 2.31 -18.68 6.02
C ALA A 617 3.39 -19.75 5.92
N VAL A 618 4.56 -19.54 6.57
CA VAL A 618 5.69 -20.46 6.68
C VAL A 618 5.88 -20.82 8.14
N GLU A 619 5.28 -21.93 8.60
CA GLU A 619 5.24 -22.31 10.02
C GLU A 619 6.58 -22.81 10.59
N GLN A 620 7.49 -23.28 9.74
CA GLN A 620 8.74 -23.93 10.19
C GLN A 620 9.97 -23.01 10.07
N SER A 621 9.80 -21.70 10.14
CA SER A 621 10.93 -20.78 10.14
C SER A 621 11.70 -20.85 11.45
N LEU A 622 13.03 -20.82 11.37
CA LEU A 622 13.93 -20.72 12.53
C LEU A 622 14.11 -19.25 12.97
N ASN A 623 13.69 -18.29 12.15
CA ASN A 623 13.76 -16.87 12.47
C ASN A 623 12.71 -16.50 13.51
N ARG A 624 13.04 -15.56 14.38
CA ARG A 624 12.18 -15.11 15.48
C ARG A 624 11.59 -13.72 15.16
N SER A 625 10.42 -13.43 15.71
CA SER A 625 9.86 -12.07 15.71
C SER A 625 10.75 -11.12 16.52
N ASP A 626 10.74 -9.85 16.18
CA ASP A 626 11.50 -8.82 16.91
C ASP A 626 11.13 -8.85 18.41
N VAL A 627 9.85 -8.91 18.77
CA VAL A 627 9.39 -8.95 20.16
C VAL A 627 9.95 -10.16 20.92
N ARG A 628 10.09 -11.32 20.27
CA ARG A 628 10.67 -12.51 20.92
C ARG A 628 12.15 -12.30 21.23
N ILE A 629 12.91 -11.73 20.30
CA ILE A 629 14.34 -11.46 20.48
C ILE A 629 14.53 -10.39 21.56
N LEU A 630 13.72 -9.33 21.55
CA LEU A 630 13.74 -8.28 22.58
C LEU A 630 13.45 -8.85 23.98
N SER A 631 12.51 -9.80 24.10
CA SER A 631 12.25 -10.47 25.38
C SER A 631 13.46 -11.27 25.86
N MET A 632 14.11 -12.04 24.97
CA MET A 632 15.33 -12.80 25.31
C MET A 632 16.49 -11.86 25.70
N LEU A 633 16.64 -10.75 25.00
CA LEU A 633 17.69 -9.77 25.29
C LEU A 633 17.42 -9.05 26.63
N ALA A 634 16.17 -8.76 26.94
CA ALA A 634 15.77 -8.19 28.24
C ALA A 634 16.06 -9.15 29.41
N ASP A 635 15.82 -10.45 29.20
CA ASP A 635 16.19 -11.50 30.16
C ASP A 635 17.70 -11.53 30.40
N GLU A 636 18.51 -11.45 29.33
CA GLU A 636 19.98 -11.44 29.40
C GLU A 636 20.53 -10.17 30.09
N ILE A 637 19.90 -9.02 29.90
CA ILE A 637 20.22 -7.76 30.61
C ILE A 637 19.86 -7.86 32.11
N GLY A 638 18.96 -8.77 32.49
CA GLY A 638 18.45 -8.93 33.84
C GLY A 638 17.25 -8.05 34.18
N LYS A 639 16.56 -7.50 33.16
CA LYS A 639 15.34 -6.69 33.30
C LYS A 639 14.26 -7.21 32.37
N PRO A 640 13.57 -8.33 32.72
CA PRO A 640 12.64 -9.03 31.84
C PRO A 640 11.42 -8.15 31.47
N ILE A 641 11.00 -8.22 30.20
CA ILE A 641 9.78 -7.54 29.71
C ILE A 641 8.58 -8.48 29.61
N ASN A 642 8.74 -9.76 29.83
CA ASN A 642 7.70 -10.81 29.88
C ASN A 642 6.83 -10.88 28.61
N LEU A 643 7.43 -10.72 27.42
CA LEU A 643 6.75 -10.82 26.11
C LEU A 643 7.30 -12.01 25.28
N PRO A 644 7.12 -13.26 25.75
CA PRO A 644 7.75 -14.42 25.11
C PRO A 644 7.19 -14.77 23.72
N THR A 645 6.03 -14.24 23.35
CA THR A 645 5.36 -14.52 22.06
C THR A 645 4.64 -13.28 21.53
N VAL A 646 4.39 -13.26 20.22
CA VAL A 646 3.55 -12.25 19.57
C VAL A 646 2.14 -12.19 20.19
N LYS A 647 1.57 -13.35 20.55
CA LYS A 647 0.25 -13.42 21.21
C LYS A 647 0.27 -12.76 22.59
N ALA A 648 1.33 -12.96 23.38
CA ALA A 648 1.47 -12.30 24.68
C ALA A 648 1.54 -10.78 24.53
N ALA A 649 2.36 -10.28 23.58
CA ALA A 649 2.45 -8.86 23.30
C ALA A 649 1.11 -8.26 22.85
N ARG A 650 0.40 -8.97 21.96
CA ARG A 650 -0.93 -8.56 21.48
C ARG A 650 -1.93 -8.45 22.62
N ASN A 651 -2.04 -9.49 23.44
CA ASN A 651 -3.01 -9.51 24.56
C ASN A 651 -2.73 -8.40 25.57
N GLU A 652 -1.46 -8.15 25.89
CA GLU A 652 -1.07 -7.09 26.81
C GLU A 652 -1.37 -5.72 26.19
N PHE A 653 -1.01 -5.48 24.93
CA PHE A 653 -1.32 -4.23 24.23
C PHE A 653 -2.83 -3.96 24.13
N GLU A 654 -3.62 -4.97 23.75
CA GLU A 654 -5.08 -4.86 23.65
C GLU A 654 -5.73 -4.56 25.03
N SER A 655 -5.12 -5.00 26.14
CA SER A 655 -5.63 -4.72 27.48
C SER A 655 -5.42 -3.27 27.94
N ILE A 656 -4.46 -2.56 27.36
CA ILE A 656 -4.14 -1.17 27.70
C ILE A 656 -5.25 -0.20 27.25
N GLY A 657 -5.80 -0.42 26.04
CA GLY A 657 -6.79 0.48 25.46
C GLY A 657 -6.26 1.90 25.18
N ASN A 658 -7.13 2.75 24.64
CA ASN A 658 -6.79 4.15 24.37
C ASN A 658 -6.82 5.01 25.64
N TRP A 659 -6.02 6.06 25.65
CA TRP A 659 -6.03 7.07 26.70
C TRP A 659 -7.32 7.90 26.66
N ASP A 660 -7.97 8.05 27.78
CA ASP A 660 -9.19 8.84 27.97
C ASP A 660 -8.95 10.16 28.74
N GLY A 661 -7.69 10.39 29.13
CA GLY A 661 -7.30 11.60 29.85
C GLY A 661 -6.94 12.76 28.92
N GLN A 662 -6.36 13.81 29.51
CA GLN A 662 -5.95 15.01 28.79
C GLN A 662 -4.85 14.66 27.75
N ILE A 663 -5.08 15.02 26.48
CA ILE A 663 -4.08 14.95 25.41
C ILE A 663 -3.18 16.19 25.39
N ALA A 664 -1.99 16.08 24.83
CA ALA A 664 -1.07 17.19 24.68
C ALA A 664 -1.66 18.30 23.80
N ALA A 665 -1.36 19.55 24.10
CA ALA A 665 -1.72 20.65 23.22
C ALA A 665 -0.73 20.78 22.06
N MET A 666 -1.22 21.10 20.85
CA MET A 666 -0.37 21.41 19.71
C MET A 666 0.48 22.65 20.02
N LYS A 667 1.80 22.52 19.91
CA LYS A 667 2.72 23.65 19.98
C LYS A 667 2.86 24.25 18.58
N THR A 668 2.72 25.58 18.49
CA THR A 668 2.86 26.26 17.19
C THR A 668 4.33 26.28 16.77
N ALA A 669 4.64 25.69 15.61
CA ALA A 669 5.97 25.82 15.03
C ALA A 669 6.17 27.18 14.36
N ILE A 670 7.41 27.65 14.33
CA ILE A 670 7.79 28.86 13.60
C ILE A 670 7.89 28.46 12.12
N PRO A 671 7.13 29.08 11.19
CA PRO A 671 7.25 28.82 9.78
C PRO A 671 8.67 29.11 9.29
N LEU A 672 9.17 28.30 8.35
CA LEU A 672 10.40 28.60 7.62
C LEU A 672 10.19 29.84 6.73
N GLU A 673 11.18 30.73 6.70
CA GLU A 673 11.24 31.73 5.63
C GLU A 673 11.43 31.02 4.29
N VAL A 674 10.64 31.41 3.29
CA VAL A 674 10.77 30.91 1.93
C VAL A 674 12.12 31.35 1.37
N LYS A 675 12.94 30.40 0.98
CA LYS A 675 14.30 30.67 0.47
C LYS A 675 14.20 31.34 -0.91
N SER A 676 14.93 32.44 -1.08
CA SER A 676 15.17 32.99 -2.40
C SER A 676 16.26 32.19 -3.13
N VAL A 677 16.09 31.95 -4.42
CA VAL A 677 17.02 31.19 -5.26
C VAL A 677 17.62 32.08 -6.35
N LYS A 678 18.85 31.84 -6.75
CA LYS A 678 19.49 32.47 -7.90
C LYS A 678 18.99 31.85 -9.21
N ALA A 679 19.34 32.44 -10.35
CA ALA A 679 18.88 31.97 -11.66
C ALA A 679 19.29 30.52 -11.97
N ASP A 680 20.46 30.08 -11.52
CA ASP A 680 21.00 28.74 -11.67
C ASP A 680 20.61 27.77 -10.52
N GLU A 681 19.88 28.24 -9.52
CA GLU A 681 19.45 27.49 -8.35
C GLU A 681 17.97 27.16 -8.38
N ALA A 682 17.57 26.11 -7.69
CA ALA A 682 16.18 25.74 -7.44
C ALA A 682 16.01 25.08 -6.06
N ILE A 683 14.79 25.14 -5.53
CA ILE A 683 14.41 24.41 -4.32
C ILE A 683 13.98 22.99 -4.74
N LEU A 684 14.57 21.99 -4.11
CA LEU A 684 14.31 20.60 -4.42
C LEU A 684 12.95 20.14 -3.84
N SER A 685 12.02 19.76 -4.71
CA SER A 685 10.82 18.98 -4.39
C SER A 685 11.11 17.50 -4.60
N SER A 686 10.65 16.64 -3.72
CA SER A 686 10.92 15.21 -3.86
C SER A 686 9.91 14.34 -3.10
N TRP A 687 9.55 13.21 -3.71
CA TRP A 687 8.89 12.09 -3.03
C TRP A 687 9.41 10.75 -3.55
N ARG A 688 9.02 9.66 -2.92
CA ARG A 688 9.35 8.31 -3.38
C ARG A 688 8.26 7.81 -4.32
N ASN A 689 8.65 7.33 -5.48
CA ASN A 689 7.74 6.58 -6.34
C ASN A 689 7.31 5.28 -5.63
N LEU A 690 6.18 4.70 -6.01
CA LEU A 690 5.72 3.44 -5.45
C LEU A 690 6.77 2.33 -5.65
N LEU A 691 7.30 2.22 -6.88
CA LEU A 691 8.39 1.32 -7.21
C LEU A 691 9.71 2.09 -7.11
N ASP A 692 10.44 1.83 -6.03
CA ASP A 692 11.69 2.50 -5.67
C ASP A 692 12.81 1.51 -5.33
N LYS A 693 13.93 1.97 -4.81
CA LYS A 693 15.04 1.16 -4.33
C LYS A 693 14.90 0.73 -2.85
N GLY A 694 13.69 0.65 -2.35
CA GLY A 694 13.43 0.23 -0.97
C GLY A 694 13.74 -1.25 -0.72
N SER A 695 14.25 -1.57 0.47
CA SER A 695 14.77 -2.91 0.83
C SER A 695 13.76 -4.05 0.73
N LEU A 696 12.46 -3.79 0.95
CA LEU A 696 11.40 -4.81 0.83
C LEU A 696 10.95 -5.07 -0.62
N GLN A 697 11.47 -4.34 -1.59
CA GLN A 697 11.16 -4.51 -3.02
C GLN A 697 12.32 -5.13 -3.79
N ASP A 698 13.50 -5.08 -3.21
CA ASP A 698 14.74 -5.50 -3.84
C ASP A 698 14.74 -6.99 -4.21
N GLY A 699 15.41 -7.32 -5.33
CA GLY A 699 15.49 -8.69 -5.85
C GLY A 699 14.34 -9.11 -6.77
N GLU A 700 13.32 -8.28 -6.99
CA GLU A 700 12.23 -8.56 -7.94
C GLU A 700 12.48 -7.80 -9.26
N GLU A 701 13.26 -8.41 -10.15
CA GLU A 701 13.70 -7.80 -11.41
C GLU A 701 12.55 -7.49 -12.36
N ASN A 702 11.54 -8.38 -12.43
CA ASN A 702 10.38 -8.16 -13.31
C ASN A 702 9.54 -6.96 -12.83
N LEU A 703 9.38 -6.79 -11.50
CA LEU A 703 8.70 -5.63 -10.95
C LEU A 703 9.51 -4.35 -11.14
N ALA A 704 10.83 -4.41 -10.96
CA ALA A 704 11.73 -3.28 -11.20
C ALA A 704 11.66 -2.80 -12.66
N GLY A 705 11.46 -3.74 -13.62
CA GLY A 705 11.28 -3.43 -15.04
C GLY A 705 10.00 -2.67 -15.37
N THR A 706 9.04 -2.59 -14.44
CA THR A 706 7.80 -1.78 -14.57
C THR A 706 7.89 -0.44 -13.83
N ALA A 707 9.04 -0.13 -13.21
CA ALA A 707 9.21 1.15 -12.51
C ALA A 707 9.26 2.31 -13.51
N ARG A 708 8.64 3.43 -13.13
CA ARG A 708 8.71 4.67 -13.91
C ARG A 708 10.13 5.15 -14.03
N GLN A 709 10.48 5.67 -15.20
CA GLN A 709 11.78 6.30 -15.43
C GLN A 709 11.99 7.48 -14.47
N SER A 710 13.18 7.57 -13.91
CA SER A 710 13.55 8.76 -13.13
C SER A 710 13.79 9.94 -14.06
N VAL A 711 13.16 11.08 -13.75
CA VAL A 711 13.23 12.30 -14.53
C VAL A 711 13.48 13.52 -13.64
N VAL A 712 13.99 14.59 -14.22
CA VAL A 712 14.00 15.93 -13.62
C VAL A 712 12.78 16.70 -14.12
N VAL A 713 11.87 17.10 -13.21
CA VAL A 713 10.74 17.96 -13.61
C VAL A 713 11.14 19.42 -13.43
N ILE A 714 11.02 20.20 -14.50
CA ILE A 714 11.35 21.64 -14.55
C ILE A 714 10.21 22.42 -15.21
N SER A 715 10.16 23.73 -14.92
CA SER A 715 9.20 24.63 -15.56
C SER A 715 9.62 24.98 -17.01
N GLN A 716 8.63 25.41 -17.82
CA GLN A 716 8.89 25.93 -19.16
C GLN A 716 9.85 27.14 -19.16
N SER A 717 9.74 28.00 -18.16
CA SER A 717 10.64 29.16 -17.97
C SER A 717 12.08 28.71 -17.78
N ARG A 718 12.31 27.73 -16.89
CA ARG A 718 13.63 27.15 -16.63
C ARG A 718 14.16 26.38 -17.83
N ALA A 719 13.34 25.61 -18.53
CA ALA A 719 13.74 24.91 -19.76
C ALA A 719 14.25 25.90 -20.82
N SER A 720 13.53 27.02 -21.00
CA SER A 720 13.94 28.10 -21.91
C SER A 720 15.27 28.73 -21.50
N SER A 721 15.47 29.03 -20.20
CA SER A 721 16.70 29.61 -19.68
C SER A 721 17.93 28.70 -19.85
N LEU A 722 17.72 27.39 -19.74
CA LEU A 722 18.75 26.36 -19.92
C LEU A 722 18.94 25.95 -21.39
N SER A 723 18.08 26.41 -22.30
CA SER A 723 18.04 25.99 -23.70
C SER A 723 17.92 24.46 -23.84
N VAL A 724 17.02 23.83 -23.07
CA VAL A 724 16.73 22.40 -23.11
C VAL A 724 15.28 22.17 -23.59
N LYS A 725 15.05 20.98 -24.19
CA LYS A 725 13.76 20.48 -24.64
C LYS A 725 13.38 19.25 -23.83
N GLU A 726 12.14 18.81 -24.02
CA GLU A 726 11.64 17.55 -23.47
C GLU A 726 12.62 16.42 -23.74
N SER A 727 12.92 15.60 -22.70
CA SER A 727 13.86 14.48 -22.72
C SER A 727 15.35 14.84 -22.83
N ASP A 728 15.74 16.12 -22.94
CA ASP A 728 17.15 16.52 -22.85
C ASP A 728 17.70 16.22 -21.44
N LEU A 729 19.01 15.95 -21.34
CA LEU A 729 19.63 15.69 -20.07
C LEU A 729 19.84 16.98 -19.27
N VAL A 730 19.33 16.98 -18.04
CA VAL A 730 19.52 18.06 -17.07
C VAL A 730 20.32 17.55 -15.88
N ARG A 731 21.32 18.34 -15.48
CA ARG A 731 22.16 18.08 -14.32
C ARG A 731 21.66 18.89 -13.12
N VAL A 732 21.33 18.19 -12.05
CA VAL A 732 21.04 18.76 -10.74
C VAL A 732 22.22 18.46 -9.82
N SER A 733 22.79 19.48 -9.17
CA SER A 733 24.06 19.32 -8.44
C SER A 733 24.14 20.26 -7.23
N ASN A 734 25.09 19.94 -6.35
CA ASN A 734 25.58 20.78 -5.26
C ASN A 734 27.06 20.44 -4.98
N ASP A 735 27.61 20.91 -3.86
CA ASP A 735 29.00 20.67 -3.50
C ASP A 735 29.32 19.22 -3.10
N TYR A 736 28.27 18.41 -2.82
CA TYR A 736 28.42 16.99 -2.48
C TYR A 736 28.46 16.10 -3.73
N GLY A 737 27.65 16.40 -4.75
CA GLY A 737 27.58 15.56 -5.94
C GLY A 737 26.57 16.04 -6.98
N ALA A 738 26.21 15.15 -7.90
CA ALA A 738 25.30 15.46 -8.99
C ALA A 738 24.43 14.26 -9.42
N VAL A 739 23.24 14.58 -9.94
CA VAL A 739 22.33 13.66 -10.63
C VAL A 739 22.07 14.23 -12.01
N THR A 740 22.18 13.39 -13.05
CA THR A 740 21.90 13.76 -14.45
C THR A 740 20.84 12.82 -15.00
N LEU A 741 19.68 13.37 -15.39
CA LEU A 741 18.53 12.62 -15.84
C LEU A 741 17.85 13.35 -17.02
N PRO A 742 17.03 12.66 -17.83
CA PRO A 742 16.18 13.33 -18.80
C PRO A 742 15.17 14.24 -18.10
N CYS A 743 14.89 15.40 -18.70
CA CYS A 743 13.91 16.31 -18.14
C CYS A 743 12.50 16.09 -18.70
N VAL A 744 11.53 16.41 -17.87
CA VAL A 744 10.11 16.57 -18.21
C VAL A 744 9.73 18.02 -17.91
N ILE A 745 9.07 18.66 -18.85
CA ILE A 745 8.66 20.06 -18.74
C ILE A 745 7.20 20.11 -18.32
N GLU A 746 6.95 20.56 -17.09
CA GLU A 746 5.61 20.61 -16.48
C GLU A 746 5.33 22.01 -15.92
N ASP A 747 4.06 22.27 -15.56
CA ASP A 747 3.67 23.49 -14.85
C ASP A 747 4.07 23.44 -13.37
N ILE A 748 5.38 23.31 -13.11
CA ILE A 748 5.98 23.39 -11.77
C ILE A 748 6.29 24.85 -11.41
N ASP A 749 6.33 25.16 -10.11
CA ASP A 749 6.77 26.48 -9.64
C ASP A 749 8.21 26.78 -10.11
N ASP A 750 8.44 27.99 -10.67
CA ASP A 750 9.72 28.36 -11.29
C ASP A 750 10.94 28.31 -10.37
N SER A 751 10.72 28.47 -9.05
CA SER A 751 11.77 28.35 -8.04
C SER A 751 12.09 26.91 -7.65
N SER A 752 11.29 25.94 -8.13
CA SER A 752 11.38 24.54 -7.74
C SER A 752 11.92 23.64 -8.87
N VAL A 753 12.51 22.50 -8.48
CA VAL A 753 12.82 21.37 -9.35
C VAL A 753 12.40 20.09 -8.64
N HIS A 754 11.87 19.09 -9.38
CA HIS A 754 11.51 17.82 -8.78
C HIS A 754 12.40 16.67 -9.25
N LEU A 755 12.80 15.83 -8.30
CA LEU A 755 13.51 14.56 -8.50
C LEU A 755 12.86 13.47 -7.63
N PRO A 756 12.71 12.23 -8.13
CA PRO A 756 12.28 11.11 -7.27
C PRO A 756 13.36 10.79 -6.23
N ARG A 757 12.94 10.52 -4.98
CA ARG A 757 13.86 10.46 -3.82
C ARG A 757 14.80 9.26 -3.80
N ASN A 758 14.33 8.08 -4.16
CA ASN A 758 15.08 6.82 -4.03
C ASN A 758 14.81 5.88 -5.20
N SER A 759 14.95 6.37 -6.41
CA SER A 759 14.73 5.64 -7.65
C SER A 759 16.03 5.31 -8.36
N LEU A 760 15.99 4.48 -9.40
CA LEU A 760 17.17 4.19 -10.22
C LEU A 760 17.70 5.50 -10.86
N GLY A 761 18.96 5.80 -10.63
CA GLY A 761 19.59 7.04 -11.10
C GLY A 761 19.30 8.28 -10.23
N SER A 762 18.41 8.17 -9.22
CA SER A 762 18.05 9.28 -8.32
C SER A 762 17.94 8.81 -6.87
N GLN A 763 19.07 8.61 -6.22
CA GLN A 763 19.16 8.32 -4.78
C GLN A 763 19.69 9.56 -4.06
N LEU A 764 18.80 10.51 -3.71
CA LEU A 764 19.16 11.87 -3.31
C LEU A 764 20.17 11.94 -2.18
N PHE A 765 20.02 11.14 -1.13
CA PHE A 765 20.96 11.16 -0.01
C PHE A 765 22.35 10.64 -0.40
N ARG A 766 22.41 9.64 -1.28
CA ARG A 766 23.68 9.07 -1.76
C ARG A 766 24.35 9.94 -2.81
N ASN A 767 23.56 10.55 -3.71
CA ASN A 767 24.08 11.27 -4.86
C ASN A 767 24.30 12.77 -4.61
N LEU A 768 23.44 13.38 -3.78
CA LEU A 768 23.42 14.83 -3.54
C LEU A 768 23.61 15.22 -2.07
N GLY A 769 23.48 14.26 -1.14
CA GLY A 769 23.57 14.54 0.30
C GLY A 769 22.52 15.55 0.82
N VAL A 770 21.34 15.61 0.19
CA VAL A 770 20.31 16.61 0.51
C VAL A 770 18.95 16.00 0.80
N VAL A 771 18.14 16.76 1.50
CA VAL A 771 16.71 16.52 1.77
C VAL A 771 15.85 17.42 0.88
N SER A 772 14.53 17.17 0.86
CA SER A 772 13.56 18.12 0.27
C SER A 772 13.74 19.52 0.87
N ASN A 773 13.33 20.53 0.13
CA ASN A 773 13.47 21.95 0.50
C ASN A 773 14.93 22.45 0.56
N SER A 774 15.91 21.65 0.09
CA SER A 774 17.29 22.10 -0.10
C SER A 774 17.45 22.88 -1.41
N ILE A 775 18.39 23.83 -1.43
CA ILE A 775 18.78 24.52 -2.66
C ILE A 775 19.78 23.65 -3.42
N VAL A 776 19.53 23.49 -4.72
CA VAL A 776 20.39 22.77 -5.66
C VAL A 776 20.65 23.61 -6.91
N LYS A 777 21.74 23.37 -7.60
CA LYS A 777 22.04 23.99 -8.91
C LYS A 777 21.44 23.15 -10.01
N VAL A 778 20.91 23.82 -11.04
CA VAL A 778 20.27 23.18 -12.20
C VAL A 778 20.93 23.69 -13.47
N ALA A 779 21.46 22.79 -14.29
CA ALA A 779 22.16 23.16 -15.54
C ALA A 779 21.84 22.14 -16.65
N LYS A 780 22.03 22.53 -17.89
CA LYS A 780 22.11 21.59 -19.01
C LYS A 780 23.28 20.65 -18.79
N ALA A 781 23.11 19.36 -19.07
CA ALA A 781 24.19 18.35 -18.93
C ALA A 781 25.17 18.39 -20.08
#